data_eda3f7c5ea475865a05816e7c35936cc
#
_entry.id   eda3f7c5ea475865a05816e7c35936cc
#
_cell.length_a   1.000
_cell.length_b   1.000
_cell.length_c   1.000
_cell.angle_alpha   90.00
_cell.angle_beta   90.00
_cell.angle_gamma   90.00
#
_symmetry.space_group_name_H-M   'P 1'
#
loop_
_entity.id
_entity.type
_entity.pdbx_description
1 polymer ?
#
loop_
_entity_poly.entity_id
_entity_poly.type
_entity_poly.pdbx_seq_one_letter_code
_entity_poly.pdbx_strand_id
1 'polypeptide(L)'
;MSGFKVVSDFDPKGDQPQAIKKIAKNLNDGLLNQTLLGVTGSGKTYTIAKVIEETQRPAIIMAPNKTLAAQLYGEFKDFFPDNRVEYFISYYDYYQPEAYVPSSDTYIAKDANINEHIEQMRLSATKALIEAKDTIVVASVSAIYGLGAPESYLKMVLNLSRGEVINQRDILRQLATMQYSRNDLDFQRGNFRVRGNCIDIFPAEAEKEAVRIELEFDKISEISFFDPLTGALIKEMPRVSIFPKTHYVTPQNTINQALEDIKIELEHRLVELKAKNKLLEAQRLEERTNYDLEMMAELGYCNGVENYSRYLSGRKPGEAPPCLFDYIPKNAIVFVDESHVSVPQIGGMFKGDRSRKETLVDYGFRLPSALDNRPLRFEEWDKLAPQRVFVSATPGRWEKEYSDSQVELLVRPTGLIDPEVELKPAKHQVEDVLEEANKTTAKGFRTLITTLTKKMAEDLTEFMHEKGLKVRYMHSDIDSVERVEILRDLRLGVFDILVGINLLREGLDLPEVGLVAILDADKEGFLRSEGSLIQTIGRAARNLEGKAILYTDKVTGSIERALNETSRRREIQRKFNKANKITPKTATSKIKDVMEGARSLKKEKNQTNADSNLYDVSKVNYHNIGKEIKKLEKLMKSSAKDLDFEQAAMYRDLIKELKEKVLINKA
;
A
#
# COMPACT_ATOMS: atom_id res chain seq x y z
N MET A 1 13.47 -28.34 -1.35
CA MET A 1 12.78 -27.06 -1.63
C MET A 1 11.64 -27.37 -2.57
N SER A 2 10.41 -27.09 -2.14
CA SER A 2 9.24 -27.23 -3.01
C SER A 2 9.31 -26.10 -4.04
N GLY A 3 9.23 -26.42 -5.33
CA GLY A 3 9.10 -25.39 -6.37
C GLY A 3 7.77 -24.64 -6.23
N PHE A 4 7.58 -23.56 -6.99
CA PHE A 4 6.28 -22.88 -7.05
C PHE A 4 5.22 -23.81 -7.64
N LYS A 5 4.11 -23.95 -6.93
CA LYS A 5 2.96 -24.77 -7.37
C LYS A 5 1.67 -24.02 -7.10
N VAL A 6 0.93 -23.73 -8.17
CA VAL A 6 -0.39 -23.07 -8.05
C VAL A 6 -1.45 -24.07 -7.62
N VAL A 7 -2.13 -23.77 -6.53
CA VAL A 7 -3.33 -24.46 -6.06
C VAL A 7 -4.56 -23.68 -6.55
N SER A 8 -5.39 -24.30 -7.38
CA SER A 8 -6.57 -23.64 -7.94
C SER A 8 -7.58 -24.66 -8.42
N ASP A 9 -8.87 -24.37 -8.25
CA ASP A 9 -9.99 -25.15 -8.80
C ASP A 9 -10.20 -24.92 -10.31
N PHE A 10 -9.38 -24.05 -10.94
CA PHE A 10 -9.52 -23.65 -12.32
C PHE A 10 -8.32 -24.07 -13.16
N ASP A 11 -8.60 -24.54 -14.36
CA ASP A 11 -7.60 -24.71 -15.41
C ASP A 11 -7.52 -23.46 -16.30
N PRO A 12 -6.36 -23.16 -16.90
CA PRO A 12 -6.23 -22.06 -17.85
C PRO A 12 -7.18 -22.21 -19.05
N LYS A 13 -7.97 -21.15 -19.33
CA LYS A 13 -8.97 -21.14 -20.41
C LYS A 13 -8.83 -19.88 -21.27
N GLY A 14 -9.46 -19.89 -22.45
CA GLY A 14 -9.43 -18.76 -23.39
C GLY A 14 -8.02 -18.49 -23.89
N ASP A 15 -7.58 -17.24 -23.76
CA ASP A 15 -6.23 -16.79 -24.16
C ASP A 15 -5.14 -17.15 -23.15
N GLN A 16 -5.52 -17.57 -21.91
CA GLN A 16 -4.58 -17.79 -20.81
C GLN A 16 -3.47 -18.82 -21.16
N PRO A 17 -3.77 -20.02 -21.73
CA PRO A 17 -2.72 -20.99 -22.04
C PRO A 17 -1.64 -20.45 -22.99
N GLN A 18 -2.06 -19.69 -24.00
CA GLN A 18 -1.13 -19.11 -24.96
C GLN A 18 -0.34 -17.94 -24.35
N ALA A 19 -1.00 -17.09 -23.55
CA ALA A 19 -0.39 -15.98 -22.86
C ALA A 19 0.68 -16.46 -21.88
N ILE A 20 0.38 -17.46 -21.05
CA ILE A 20 1.31 -18.06 -20.10
C ILE A 20 2.57 -18.58 -20.82
N LYS A 21 2.38 -19.43 -21.84
CA LYS A 21 3.50 -20.01 -22.59
C LYS A 21 4.36 -18.93 -23.30
N LYS A 22 3.70 -17.92 -23.88
CA LYS A 22 4.41 -16.85 -24.59
C LYS A 22 5.22 -15.97 -23.65
N ILE A 23 4.64 -15.56 -22.51
CA ILE A 23 5.34 -14.75 -21.50
C ILE A 23 6.49 -15.53 -20.90
N ALA A 24 6.27 -16.78 -20.49
CA ALA A 24 7.31 -17.64 -19.91
C ALA A 24 8.47 -17.88 -20.89
N LYS A 25 8.15 -18.15 -22.16
CA LYS A 25 9.16 -18.28 -23.21
C LYS A 25 9.97 -17.01 -23.36
N ASN A 26 9.33 -15.86 -23.50
CA ASN A 26 10.00 -14.58 -23.67
C ASN A 26 10.91 -14.24 -22.47
N LEU A 27 10.49 -14.57 -21.24
CA LEU A 27 11.32 -14.43 -20.04
C LEU A 27 12.56 -15.33 -20.09
N ASN A 28 12.42 -16.57 -20.56
CA ASN A 28 13.53 -17.50 -20.72
C ASN A 28 14.47 -17.09 -21.86
N ASP A 29 13.93 -16.47 -22.91
CA ASP A 29 14.68 -15.92 -24.05
C ASP A 29 15.40 -14.59 -23.69
N GLY A 30 15.19 -14.05 -22.47
CA GLY A 30 15.91 -12.89 -21.94
C GLY A 30 15.30 -11.53 -22.27
N LEU A 31 14.05 -11.45 -22.80
CA LEU A 31 13.37 -10.17 -23.05
C LEU A 31 13.20 -9.40 -21.73
N LEU A 32 13.53 -8.10 -21.74
CA LEU A 32 13.52 -7.28 -20.53
C LEU A 32 12.13 -6.76 -20.20
N ASN A 33 11.39 -6.29 -21.20
CA ASN A 33 10.09 -5.63 -21.01
C ASN A 33 9.02 -6.33 -21.83
N GLN A 34 7.96 -6.76 -21.16
CA GLN A 34 6.79 -7.34 -21.84
C GLN A 34 5.52 -6.69 -21.32
N THR A 35 4.53 -6.55 -22.18
CA THR A 35 3.21 -6.05 -21.77
C THR A 35 2.15 -7.15 -21.94
N LEU A 36 1.43 -7.44 -20.84
CA LEU A 36 0.21 -8.24 -20.83
C LEU A 36 -0.98 -7.28 -20.88
N LEU A 37 -1.58 -7.12 -22.06
CA LEU A 37 -2.83 -6.38 -22.26
C LEU A 37 -3.99 -7.29 -21.86
N GLY A 38 -4.48 -7.15 -20.62
CA GLY A 38 -5.52 -8.00 -20.08
C GLY A 38 -6.77 -7.22 -19.68
N VAL A 39 -7.91 -7.54 -20.28
CA VAL A 39 -9.19 -6.90 -19.92
C VAL A 39 -9.62 -7.25 -18.50
N THR A 40 -10.47 -6.44 -17.92
CA THR A 40 -11.05 -6.74 -16.59
C THR A 40 -11.80 -8.08 -16.64
N GLY A 41 -11.47 -8.98 -15.71
CA GLY A 41 -12.11 -10.31 -15.63
C GLY A 41 -11.55 -11.38 -16.55
N SER A 42 -10.45 -11.12 -17.27
CA SER A 42 -9.76 -12.14 -18.07
C SER A 42 -8.89 -13.11 -17.23
N GLY A 43 -8.73 -12.86 -15.93
CA GLY A 43 -7.90 -13.67 -15.05
C GLY A 43 -6.42 -13.30 -15.10
N LYS A 44 -6.09 -12.00 -15.13
CA LYS A 44 -4.72 -11.50 -15.11
C LYS A 44 -3.89 -12.08 -13.97
N THR A 45 -4.39 -11.99 -12.72
CA THR A 45 -3.71 -12.50 -11.53
C THR A 45 -3.41 -13.99 -11.62
N TYR A 46 -4.37 -14.77 -12.08
CA TYR A 46 -4.19 -16.21 -12.30
C TYR A 46 -3.15 -16.51 -13.39
N THR A 47 -3.16 -15.72 -14.48
CA THR A 47 -2.15 -15.82 -15.55
C THR A 47 -0.75 -15.53 -15.01
N ILE A 48 -0.58 -14.49 -14.19
CA ILE A 48 0.69 -14.17 -13.51
C ILE A 48 1.13 -15.33 -12.63
N ALA A 49 0.22 -15.88 -11.80
CA ALA A 49 0.53 -17.03 -10.94
C ALA A 49 1.02 -18.23 -11.74
N LYS A 50 0.38 -18.54 -12.87
CA LYS A 50 0.81 -19.61 -13.76
C LYS A 50 2.13 -19.33 -14.48
N VAL A 51 2.46 -18.08 -14.79
CA VAL A 51 3.79 -17.70 -15.30
C VAL A 51 4.87 -17.92 -14.23
N ILE A 52 4.61 -17.58 -12.97
CA ILE A 52 5.53 -17.85 -11.86
C ILE A 52 5.75 -19.36 -11.69
N GLU A 53 4.69 -20.15 -11.73
CA GLU A 53 4.76 -21.63 -11.70
C GLU A 53 5.59 -22.18 -12.86
N GLU A 54 5.37 -21.70 -14.07
CA GLU A 54 6.09 -22.20 -15.28
C GLU A 54 7.58 -21.82 -15.26
N THR A 55 7.91 -20.62 -14.77
CA THR A 55 9.29 -20.09 -14.77
C THR A 55 10.09 -20.50 -13.54
N GLN A 56 9.44 -20.90 -12.44
CA GLN A 56 10.09 -21.28 -11.17
C GLN A 56 11.05 -20.20 -10.62
N ARG A 57 10.69 -18.92 -10.76
CA ARG A 57 11.55 -17.79 -10.39
C ARG A 57 10.86 -16.91 -9.32
N PRO A 58 11.64 -16.33 -8.38
CA PRO A 58 11.10 -15.37 -7.43
C PRO A 58 10.38 -14.23 -8.15
N ALA A 59 9.34 -13.69 -7.54
CA ALA A 59 8.54 -12.65 -8.17
C ALA A 59 8.24 -11.49 -7.24
N ILE A 60 8.21 -10.28 -7.82
CA ILE A 60 7.73 -9.06 -7.17
C ILE A 60 6.48 -8.60 -7.92
N ILE A 61 5.39 -8.40 -7.20
CA ILE A 61 4.14 -7.91 -7.75
C ILE A 61 3.96 -6.46 -7.27
N MET A 62 4.14 -5.50 -8.15
CA MET A 62 3.96 -4.08 -7.82
C MET A 62 2.53 -3.65 -8.09
N ALA A 63 1.89 -3.08 -7.07
CA ALA A 63 0.55 -2.50 -7.14
C ALA A 63 0.57 -0.98 -6.92
N PRO A 64 -0.31 -0.21 -7.57
CA PRO A 64 -0.32 1.25 -7.48
C PRO A 64 -0.78 1.79 -6.12
N ASN A 65 -1.49 1.01 -5.32
CA ASN A 65 -2.02 1.44 -4.01
C ASN A 65 -2.10 0.28 -3.01
N LYS A 66 -2.30 0.62 -1.72
CA LYS A 66 -2.36 -0.36 -0.62
C LYS A 66 -3.55 -1.32 -0.75
N THR A 67 -4.70 -0.85 -1.22
CA THR A 67 -5.93 -1.67 -1.34
C THR A 67 -5.75 -2.77 -2.37
N LEU A 68 -5.23 -2.44 -3.55
CA LEU A 68 -4.97 -3.44 -4.59
C LEU A 68 -3.82 -4.38 -4.18
N ALA A 69 -2.79 -3.85 -3.51
CA ALA A 69 -1.72 -4.69 -2.96
C ALA A 69 -2.26 -5.71 -1.94
N ALA A 70 -3.18 -5.31 -1.05
CA ALA A 70 -3.81 -6.22 -0.10
C ALA A 70 -4.66 -7.30 -0.78
N GLN A 71 -5.42 -6.92 -1.81
CA GLN A 71 -6.19 -7.89 -2.60
C GLN A 71 -5.27 -8.91 -3.28
N LEU A 72 -4.24 -8.44 -3.99
CA LEU A 72 -3.27 -9.31 -4.67
C LEU A 72 -2.55 -10.22 -3.68
N TYR A 73 -2.15 -9.69 -2.52
CA TYR A 73 -1.53 -10.50 -1.48
C TYR A 73 -2.42 -11.67 -1.04
N GLY A 74 -3.72 -11.41 -0.81
CA GLY A 74 -4.67 -12.48 -0.49
C GLY A 74 -4.83 -13.49 -1.62
N GLU A 75 -4.96 -13.01 -2.89
CA GLU A 75 -5.10 -13.89 -4.05
C GLU A 75 -3.84 -14.76 -4.25
N PHE A 76 -2.63 -14.19 -4.12
CA PHE A 76 -1.39 -14.96 -4.25
C PHE A 76 -1.18 -15.94 -3.09
N LYS A 77 -1.59 -15.62 -1.86
CA LYS A 77 -1.61 -16.59 -0.75
C LYS A 77 -2.54 -17.77 -1.01
N ASP A 78 -3.71 -17.50 -1.59
CA ASP A 78 -4.64 -18.58 -1.98
C ASP A 78 -4.04 -19.46 -3.10
N PHE A 79 -3.33 -18.86 -4.07
CA PHE A 79 -2.69 -19.61 -5.16
C PHE A 79 -1.42 -20.37 -4.75
N PHE A 80 -0.67 -19.87 -3.76
CA PHE A 80 0.61 -20.43 -3.32
C PHE A 80 0.63 -20.70 -1.81
N PRO A 81 -0.24 -21.58 -1.29
CA PRO A 81 -0.35 -21.82 0.15
C PRO A 81 0.92 -22.44 0.77
N ASP A 82 1.72 -23.15 -0.03
CA ASP A 82 2.94 -23.83 0.42
C ASP A 82 4.23 -23.02 0.16
N ASN A 83 4.14 -21.86 -0.49
CA ASN A 83 5.27 -20.99 -0.80
C ASN A 83 5.23 -19.69 0.03
N ARG A 84 6.35 -18.98 0.06
CA ARG A 84 6.45 -17.71 0.79
C ARG A 84 5.84 -16.58 -0.01
N VAL A 85 4.67 -16.13 0.42
CA VAL A 85 4.02 -14.93 -0.12
C VAL A 85 4.09 -13.83 0.94
N GLU A 86 4.81 -12.76 0.64
CA GLU A 86 5.16 -11.68 1.53
C GLU A 86 4.51 -10.36 1.12
N TYR A 87 4.42 -9.42 2.06
CA TYR A 87 3.75 -8.14 1.87
C TYR A 87 4.65 -6.96 2.19
N PHE A 88 4.81 -6.03 1.24
CA PHE A 88 5.73 -4.90 1.39
C PHE A 88 5.07 -3.59 0.92
N ILE A 89 4.40 -2.92 1.83
CA ILE A 89 3.76 -1.61 1.58
C ILE A 89 4.29 -0.54 2.53
N SER A 90 3.81 0.69 2.40
CA SER A 90 4.12 1.74 3.38
C SER A 90 3.54 1.39 4.75
N TYR A 91 4.39 1.39 5.78
CA TYR A 91 4.02 1.05 7.15
C TYR A 91 3.35 2.21 7.93
N TYR A 92 3.11 3.35 7.28
CA TYR A 92 2.37 4.45 7.89
C TYR A 92 0.87 4.27 7.70
N ASP A 93 0.10 4.27 8.80
CA ASP A 93 -1.36 4.39 8.73
C ASP A 93 -1.76 5.82 8.38
N TYR A 94 -1.06 6.79 8.98
CA TYR A 94 -1.13 8.20 8.66
C TYR A 94 0.30 8.74 8.44
N TYR A 95 0.46 9.60 7.45
CA TYR A 95 1.73 10.22 7.13
C TYR A 95 1.55 11.65 6.61
N GLN A 96 1.99 12.62 7.40
CA GLN A 96 2.15 14.01 6.98
C GLN A 96 3.64 14.30 6.86
N PRO A 97 4.16 14.50 5.65
CA PRO A 97 5.56 14.83 5.47
C PRO A 97 5.88 16.23 6.00
N GLU A 98 7.09 16.39 6.52
CA GLU A 98 7.64 17.70 6.87
C GLU A 98 7.61 18.61 5.63
N ALA A 99 7.10 19.83 5.77
CA ALA A 99 7.02 20.79 4.69
C ALA A 99 7.11 22.23 5.20
N TYR A 100 7.49 23.15 4.33
CA TYR A 100 7.45 24.59 4.59
C TYR A 100 6.74 25.30 3.46
N VAL A 101 5.85 26.23 3.80
CA VAL A 101 5.08 27.06 2.87
C VAL A 101 5.57 28.50 2.99
N PRO A 102 6.45 28.96 2.09
CA PRO A 102 7.06 30.29 2.21
C PRO A 102 6.05 31.45 2.15
N SER A 103 4.96 31.31 1.39
CA SER A 103 3.94 32.33 1.23
C SER A 103 3.17 32.68 2.51
N SER A 104 3.07 31.74 3.43
CA SER A 104 2.38 31.90 4.73
C SER A 104 3.33 31.77 5.93
N ASP A 105 4.63 31.64 5.69
CA ASP A 105 5.65 31.34 6.72
C ASP A 105 5.22 30.20 7.66
N THR A 106 4.69 29.14 7.07
CA THR A 106 4.11 28.02 7.84
C THR A 106 5.00 26.80 7.72
N TYR A 107 5.57 26.38 8.86
CA TYR A 107 6.26 25.10 8.96
C TYR A 107 5.29 24.00 9.41
N ILE A 108 5.25 22.94 8.65
CA ILE A 108 4.47 21.72 8.92
C ILE A 108 5.44 20.66 9.42
N ALA A 109 5.32 20.29 10.68
CA ALA A 109 6.13 19.23 11.26
C ALA A 109 5.73 17.87 10.66
N LYS A 110 6.70 16.94 10.56
CA LYS A 110 6.41 15.54 10.22
C LYS A 110 5.51 14.95 11.30
N ASP A 111 4.39 14.37 10.87
CA ASP A 111 3.51 13.59 11.73
C ASP A 111 3.25 12.23 11.06
N ALA A 112 3.41 11.15 11.81
CA ALA A 112 3.28 9.81 11.26
C ALA A 112 2.86 8.81 12.34
N ASN A 113 1.93 7.95 11.98
CA ASN A 113 1.55 6.80 12.79
C ASN A 113 2.04 5.52 12.11
N ILE A 114 2.89 4.77 12.80
CA ILE A 114 3.49 3.53 12.29
C ILE A 114 2.60 2.35 12.66
N ASN A 115 2.31 1.51 11.69
CA ASN A 115 1.66 0.23 11.89
C ASN A 115 2.72 -0.85 12.10
N GLU A 116 2.87 -1.28 13.35
CA GLU A 116 3.87 -2.29 13.76
C GLU A 116 3.71 -3.64 13.04
N HIS A 117 2.48 -4.02 12.70
CA HIS A 117 2.24 -5.26 11.97
C HIS A 117 2.73 -5.16 10.51
N ILE A 118 2.49 -4.03 9.85
CA ILE A 118 3.01 -3.82 8.49
C ILE A 118 4.54 -3.72 8.51
N GLU A 119 5.13 -3.11 9.55
CA GLU A 119 6.59 -3.09 9.73
C GLU A 119 7.16 -4.50 9.87
N GLN A 120 6.53 -5.36 10.69
CA GLN A 120 6.86 -6.76 10.79
C GLN A 120 6.83 -7.48 9.44
N MET A 121 5.74 -7.30 8.66
CA MET A 121 5.60 -7.92 7.34
C MET A 121 6.70 -7.47 6.38
N ARG A 122 7.15 -6.21 6.45
CA ARG A 122 8.28 -5.71 5.65
C ARG A 122 9.60 -6.37 6.03
N LEU A 123 9.84 -6.59 7.32
CA LEU A 123 11.01 -7.33 7.81
C LEU A 123 10.97 -8.79 7.35
N SER A 124 9.80 -9.43 7.44
CA SER A 124 9.58 -10.78 6.89
C SER A 124 9.88 -10.86 5.41
N ALA A 125 9.40 -9.91 4.61
CA ALA A 125 9.63 -9.87 3.16
C ALA A 125 11.12 -9.77 2.80
N THR A 126 11.88 -8.90 3.45
CA THR A 126 13.33 -8.78 3.20
C THR A 126 14.09 -10.03 3.64
N LYS A 127 13.74 -10.61 4.79
CA LYS A 127 14.29 -11.91 5.23
C LYS A 127 14.00 -13.01 4.23
N ALA A 128 12.75 -13.13 3.77
CA ALA A 128 12.36 -14.15 2.79
C ALA A 128 13.12 -14.03 1.47
N LEU A 129 13.33 -12.81 0.97
CA LEU A 129 14.13 -12.56 -0.24
C LEU A 129 15.60 -12.96 -0.08
N ILE A 130 16.15 -12.86 1.13
CA ILE A 130 17.54 -13.25 1.43
C ILE A 130 17.67 -14.77 1.58
N GLU A 131 16.74 -15.40 2.31
CA GLU A 131 16.86 -16.81 2.72
C GLU A 131 16.31 -17.80 1.70
N ALA A 132 15.28 -17.43 0.93
CA ALA A 132 14.49 -18.35 0.14
C ALA A 132 14.44 -17.99 -1.36
N LYS A 133 14.42 -19.04 -2.19
CA LYS A 133 14.29 -18.91 -3.65
C LYS A 133 12.84 -18.95 -4.13
N ASP A 134 11.92 -19.39 -3.29
CA ASP A 134 10.49 -19.57 -3.58
C ASP A 134 9.65 -18.46 -2.94
N THR A 135 10.09 -17.20 -3.13
CA THR A 135 9.47 -16.02 -2.53
C THR A 135 8.71 -15.19 -3.58
N ILE A 136 7.47 -14.83 -3.25
CA ILE A 136 6.67 -13.83 -3.97
C ILE A 136 6.46 -12.66 -3.02
N VAL A 137 6.79 -11.44 -3.44
CA VAL A 137 6.54 -10.23 -2.65
C VAL A 137 5.52 -9.36 -3.36
N VAL A 138 4.39 -9.09 -2.70
CA VAL A 138 3.42 -8.11 -3.17
C VAL A 138 3.75 -6.76 -2.55
N ALA A 139 4.08 -5.78 -3.39
CA ALA A 139 4.58 -4.49 -2.96
C ALA A 139 3.76 -3.32 -3.55
N SER A 140 3.75 -2.20 -2.84
CA SER A 140 3.31 -0.92 -3.41
C SER A 140 4.52 -0.12 -3.89
N VAL A 141 4.28 1.08 -4.45
CA VAL A 141 5.36 2.02 -4.86
C VAL A 141 6.31 2.36 -3.71
N SER A 142 5.95 2.09 -2.45
CA SER A 142 6.89 2.21 -1.32
C SER A 142 8.16 1.36 -1.47
N ALA A 143 8.17 0.37 -2.36
CA ALA A 143 9.34 -0.46 -2.68
C ALA A 143 10.52 0.33 -3.26
N ILE A 144 10.28 1.51 -3.86
CA ILE A 144 11.34 2.37 -4.41
C ILE A 144 11.90 3.39 -3.40
N TYR A 145 11.36 3.41 -2.17
CA TYR A 145 11.85 4.29 -1.11
C TYR A 145 13.01 3.66 -0.36
N GLY A 146 13.86 4.53 0.20
CA GLY A 146 15.07 4.12 0.90
C GLY A 146 14.83 3.10 2.02
N LEU A 147 15.66 2.07 2.02
CA LEU A 147 15.85 1.08 3.08
C LEU A 147 17.32 1.13 3.55
N GLY A 148 17.65 0.38 4.58
CA GLY A 148 19.06 0.10 4.91
C GLY A 148 19.74 -0.67 3.77
N ALA A 149 21.04 -0.46 3.60
CA ALA A 149 21.82 -1.19 2.59
C ALA A 149 21.83 -2.70 2.92
N PRO A 150 21.54 -3.60 1.94
CA PRO A 150 21.51 -5.04 2.16
C PRO A 150 22.80 -5.58 2.79
N GLU A 151 23.95 -5.08 2.34
CA GLU A 151 25.26 -5.49 2.84
C GLU A 151 25.46 -5.17 4.32
N SER A 152 25.03 -3.98 4.76
CA SER A 152 25.09 -3.59 6.17
C SER A 152 24.12 -4.40 7.00
N TYR A 153 22.90 -4.61 6.48
CA TYR A 153 21.87 -5.40 7.12
C TYR A 153 22.31 -6.86 7.32
N LEU A 154 22.92 -7.48 6.29
CA LEU A 154 23.42 -8.86 6.36
C LEU A 154 24.60 -9.02 7.31
N LYS A 155 25.50 -8.03 7.41
CA LYS A 155 26.62 -8.06 8.37
C LYS A 155 26.16 -8.06 9.82
N MET A 156 24.97 -7.58 10.07
CA MET A 156 24.38 -7.50 11.41
C MET A 156 23.61 -8.75 11.81
N VAL A 157 23.35 -9.69 10.90
CA VAL A 157 22.62 -10.93 11.19
C VAL A 157 23.43 -11.79 12.16
N LEU A 158 22.80 -12.15 13.27
CA LEU A 158 23.35 -13.08 14.27
C LEU A 158 23.04 -14.51 13.86
N ASN A 159 24.07 -15.23 13.40
CA ASN A 159 23.99 -16.64 13.05
C ASN A 159 24.49 -17.48 14.20
N LEU A 160 23.71 -18.40 14.71
CA LEU A 160 24.03 -19.29 15.82
C LEU A 160 23.81 -20.75 15.41
N SER A 161 24.72 -21.62 15.85
CA SER A 161 24.67 -23.04 15.55
C SER A 161 24.79 -23.88 16.83
N ARG A 162 24.07 -24.99 16.91
CA ARG A 162 24.22 -25.93 18.01
C ARG A 162 25.65 -26.45 18.09
N GLY A 163 26.24 -26.43 19.27
CA GLY A 163 27.60 -26.85 19.49
C GLY A 163 28.65 -25.73 19.31
N GLU A 164 28.26 -24.56 18.88
CA GLU A 164 29.12 -23.39 18.75
C GLU A 164 29.60 -22.90 20.13
N VAL A 165 30.88 -22.50 20.20
CA VAL A 165 31.45 -21.89 21.40
C VAL A 165 31.35 -20.37 21.30
N ILE A 166 30.50 -19.78 22.08
CA ILE A 166 30.22 -18.34 22.12
C ILE A 166 29.79 -17.91 23.51
N ASN A 167 30.35 -16.80 23.97
CA ASN A 167 30.00 -16.27 25.29
C ASN A 167 28.60 -15.62 25.28
N GLN A 168 27.83 -15.84 26.35
CA GLN A 168 26.51 -15.25 26.51
C GLN A 168 26.54 -13.72 26.32
N ARG A 169 27.55 -13.03 26.89
CA ARG A 169 27.65 -11.57 26.77
C ARG A 169 27.85 -11.09 25.35
N ASP A 170 28.50 -11.88 24.49
CA ASP A 170 28.70 -11.51 23.07
C ASP A 170 27.39 -11.62 22.29
N ILE A 171 26.58 -12.66 22.55
CA ILE A 171 25.22 -12.76 22.01
C ILE A 171 24.38 -11.54 22.41
N LEU A 172 24.38 -11.20 23.71
CA LEU A 172 23.59 -10.07 24.24
C LEU A 172 24.05 -8.72 23.65
N ARG A 173 25.38 -8.53 23.51
CA ARG A 173 25.94 -7.33 22.88
C ARG A 173 25.51 -7.21 21.43
N GLN A 174 25.55 -8.31 20.69
CA GLN A 174 25.12 -8.32 19.28
C GLN A 174 23.63 -8.04 19.17
N LEU A 175 22.77 -8.64 20.00
CA LEU A 175 21.34 -8.33 20.05
C LEU A 175 21.09 -6.83 20.33
N ALA A 176 21.79 -6.23 21.29
CA ALA A 176 21.68 -4.81 21.56
C ALA A 176 22.14 -3.95 20.37
N THR A 177 23.22 -4.32 19.68
CA THR A 177 23.69 -3.66 18.47
C THR A 177 22.67 -3.77 17.33
N MET A 178 21.90 -4.87 17.28
CA MET A 178 20.79 -5.10 16.34
C MET A 178 19.50 -4.38 16.77
N GLN A 179 19.55 -3.54 17.80
CA GLN A 179 18.45 -2.77 18.39
C GLN A 179 17.36 -3.61 19.08
N TYR A 180 17.65 -4.85 19.46
CA TYR A 180 16.78 -5.60 20.35
C TYR A 180 16.87 -5.05 21.76
N SER A 181 15.73 -4.96 22.45
CA SER A 181 15.64 -4.46 23.82
C SER A 181 15.52 -5.63 24.81
N ARG A 182 16.26 -5.57 25.92
CA ARG A 182 16.06 -6.53 27.01
C ARG A 182 14.78 -6.18 27.75
N ASN A 183 13.85 -7.12 27.80
CA ASN A 183 12.65 -7.00 28.62
C ASN A 183 12.27 -8.38 29.17
N ASP A 184 12.51 -8.58 30.47
CA ASP A 184 12.28 -9.84 31.14
C ASP A 184 10.80 -10.01 31.60
N LEU A 185 10.01 -8.91 31.63
CA LEU A 185 8.60 -8.90 32.05
C LEU A 185 7.63 -8.94 30.86
N ASP A 186 7.82 -8.06 29.90
CA ASP A 186 6.98 -7.96 28.71
C ASP A 186 7.75 -8.43 27.49
N PHE A 187 7.53 -9.69 27.13
CA PHE A 187 8.25 -10.36 26.06
C PHE A 187 7.52 -10.20 24.72
N GLN A 188 7.78 -9.06 24.06
CA GLN A 188 7.22 -8.71 22.77
C GLN A 188 8.24 -8.88 21.63
N ARG A 189 7.78 -8.76 20.39
CA ARG A 189 8.64 -8.78 19.19
C ARG A 189 9.74 -7.72 19.28
N GLY A 190 10.95 -8.10 18.85
CA GLY A 190 12.13 -7.24 18.95
C GLY A 190 12.68 -7.11 20.37
N ASN A 191 12.24 -7.98 21.29
CA ASN A 191 12.79 -8.08 22.65
C ASN A 191 13.50 -9.41 22.85
N PHE A 192 14.42 -9.42 23.81
CA PHE A 192 15.00 -10.63 24.36
C PHE A 192 14.91 -10.62 25.89
N ARG A 193 14.94 -11.79 26.48
CA ARG A 193 15.02 -11.98 27.92
C ARG A 193 16.06 -13.03 28.30
N VAL A 194 16.60 -12.95 29.50
CA VAL A 194 17.66 -13.84 29.96
C VAL A 194 17.29 -14.45 31.29
N ARG A 195 17.33 -15.76 31.37
CA ARG A 195 17.07 -16.53 32.59
C ARG A 195 18.17 -17.58 32.78
N GLY A 196 19.15 -17.22 33.62
CA GLY A 196 20.33 -18.07 33.82
C GLY A 196 21.11 -18.24 32.52
N ASN A 197 21.31 -19.46 32.06
CA ASN A 197 22.00 -19.79 30.82
C ASN A 197 21.08 -19.83 29.57
N CYS A 198 19.84 -19.42 29.75
CA CYS A 198 18.84 -19.43 28.67
C CYS A 198 18.58 -18.01 28.16
N ILE A 199 18.65 -17.82 26.84
CA ILE A 199 18.30 -16.58 26.14
C ILE A 199 17.09 -16.85 25.29
N ASP A 200 15.98 -16.18 25.58
CA ASP A 200 14.78 -16.18 24.73
C ASP A 200 14.79 -14.91 23.87
N ILE A 201 14.61 -15.04 22.56
CA ILE A 201 14.59 -13.94 21.59
C ILE A 201 13.27 -14.02 20.85
N PHE A 202 12.51 -12.90 20.78
CA PHE A 202 11.36 -12.83 19.91
C PHE A 202 11.72 -12.02 18.68
N PRO A 203 12.02 -12.68 17.54
CA PRO A 203 12.45 -12.00 16.31
C PRO A 203 11.43 -10.95 15.86
N ALA A 204 11.91 -9.81 15.35
CA ALA A 204 11.07 -8.69 14.98
C ALA A 204 10.15 -9.01 13.78
N GLU A 205 10.61 -9.89 12.90
CA GLU A 205 9.87 -10.38 11.73
C GLU A 205 8.92 -11.54 12.02
N ALA A 206 9.05 -12.20 13.19
CA ALA A 206 8.26 -13.39 13.51
C ALA A 206 6.82 -13.05 13.86
N GLU A 207 5.88 -13.92 13.44
CA GLU A 207 4.45 -13.76 13.76
C GLU A 207 4.11 -14.33 15.14
N LYS A 208 4.53 -15.57 15.42
CA LYS A 208 4.12 -16.34 16.62
C LYS A 208 5.22 -17.20 17.23
N GLU A 209 6.40 -17.26 16.65
CA GLU A 209 7.46 -18.14 17.08
C GLU A 209 8.61 -17.34 17.69
N ALA A 210 9.00 -17.65 18.92
CA ALA A 210 10.20 -17.13 19.56
C ALA A 210 11.32 -18.18 19.53
N VAL A 211 12.55 -17.73 19.64
CA VAL A 211 13.75 -18.57 19.64
C VAL A 211 14.31 -18.67 21.05
N ARG A 212 14.60 -19.87 21.49
CA ARG A 212 15.30 -20.16 22.74
C ARG A 212 16.68 -20.69 22.44
N ILE A 213 17.70 -20.15 23.11
CA ILE A 213 19.09 -20.55 23.05
C ILE A 213 19.51 -20.97 24.44
N GLU A 214 19.89 -22.21 24.62
CA GLU A 214 20.42 -22.74 25.88
C GLU A 214 21.92 -22.89 25.79
N LEU A 215 22.61 -22.40 26.80
CA LEU A 215 24.06 -22.43 26.89
C LEU A 215 24.48 -23.38 28.02
N GLU A 216 25.43 -24.24 27.75
CA GLU A 216 26.13 -25.02 28.73
C GLU A 216 27.57 -24.53 28.80
N PHE A 217 27.92 -23.76 29.83
CA PHE A 217 29.10 -22.91 29.89
C PHE A 217 29.11 -21.89 28.75
N ASP A 218 30.13 -21.85 27.90
CA ASP A 218 30.23 -20.99 26.73
C ASP A 218 29.92 -21.73 25.42
N LYS A 219 29.10 -22.80 25.46
CA LYS A 219 28.72 -23.60 24.32
C LYS A 219 27.21 -23.66 24.18
N ILE A 220 26.70 -23.44 22.96
CA ILE A 220 25.27 -23.60 22.66
C ILE A 220 24.93 -25.10 22.69
N SER A 221 24.16 -25.50 23.71
CA SER A 221 23.67 -26.88 23.89
C SER A 221 22.44 -27.15 23.02
N GLU A 222 21.49 -26.20 23.00
CA GLU A 222 20.26 -26.35 22.27
C GLU A 222 19.78 -25.03 21.66
N ILE A 223 19.12 -25.13 20.49
CA ILE A 223 18.38 -24.05 19.84
C ILE A 223 16.99 -24.57 19.53
N SER A 224 15.95 -23.88 20.01
CA SER A 224 14.58 -24.29 19.81
C SER A 224 13.64 -23.13 19.48
N PHE A 225 12.58 -23.42 18.75
CA PHE A 225 11.45 -22.51 18.55
C PHE A 225 10.35 -22.88 19.55
N PHE A 226 9.77 -21.87 20.15
CA PHE A 226 8.68 -22.03 21.14
C PHE A 226 7.60 -20.95 20.95
N ASP A 227 6.40 -21.25 21.44
CA ASP A 227 5.30 -20.29 21.49
C ASP A 227 5.55 -19.31 22.65
N PRO A 228 5.68 -17.99 22.40
CA PRO A 228 6.01 -17.02 23.45
C PRO A 228 4.90 -16.85 24.51
N LEU A 229 3.63 -17.20 24.18
CA LEU A 229 2.50 -17.11 25.10
C LEU A 229 2.43 -18.31 26.03
N THR A 230 2.53 -19.51 25.48
CA THR A 230 2.36 -20.77 26.25
C THR A 230 3.69 -21.33 26.76
N GLY A 231 4.82 -20.92 26.17
CA GLY A 231 6.14 -21.50 26.41
C GLY A 231 6.34 -22.90 25.81
N ALA A 232 5.36 -23.41 25.06
CA ALA A 232 5.41 -24.74 24.46
C ALA A 232 6.48 -24.83 23.38
N LEU A 233 7.29 -25.88 23.44
CA LEU A 233 8.28 -26.21 22.41
C LEU A 233 7.57 -26.53 21.10
N ILE A 234 7.99 -25.89 20.01
CA ILE A 234 7.49 -26.14 18.66
C ILE A 234 8.42 -27.09 17.92
N LYS A 235 9.71 -26.77 17.87
CA LYS A 235 10.72 -27.61 17.19
C LYS A 235 12.13 -27.24 17.64
N GLU A 236 13.03 -28.23 17.62
CA GLU A 236 14.46 -28.02 17.76
C GLU A 236 15.10 -27.73 16.41
N MET A 237 16.16 -26.90 16.42
CA MET A 237 16.86 -26.51 15.20
C MET A 237 18.39 -26.63 15.36
N PRO A 238 19.11 -27.09 14.34
CA PRO A 238 20.57 -27.15 14.40
C PRO A 238 21.23 -25.77 14.32
N ARG A 239 20.54 -24.78 13.75
CA ARG A 239 21.02 -23.41 13.55
C ARG A 239 19.85 -22.42 13.44
N VAL A 240 20.12 -21.17 13.77
CA VAL A 240 19.17 -20.05 13.60
C VAL A 240 19.89 -18.81 13.14
N SER A 241 19.22 -17.99 12.32
CA SER A 241 19.64 -16.64 11.96
C SER A 241 18.64 -15.63 12.55
N ILE A 242 19.14 -14.74 13.39
CA ILE A 242 18.35 -13.63 13.94
C ILE A 242 18.68 -12.38 13.14
N PHE A 243 17.64 -11.77 12.57
CA PHE A 243 17.77 -10.54 11.77
C PHE A 243 17.62 -9.29 12.64
N PRO A 244 18.19 -8.14 12.24
CA PRO A 244 18.03 -6.88 12.96
C PRO A 244 16.57 -6.47 13.15
N LYS A 245 16.29 -5.77 14.26
CA LYS A 245 14.94 -5.29 14.60
C LYS A 245 14.37 -4.29 13.58
N THR A 246 15.24 -3.60 12.84
CA THR A 246 14.85 -2.60 11.83
C THR A 246 15.80 -2.66 10.65
N HIS A 247 15.34 -2.19 9.48
CA HIS A 247 16.19 -2.04 8.29
C HIS A 247 17.28 -0.96 8.43
N TYR A 248 17.15 -0.05 9.39
CA TYR A 248 18.01 1.11 9.56
C TYR A 248 19.08 0.91 10.64
N VAL A 249 19.58 -0.30 10.77
CA VAL A 249 20.69 -0.61 11.69
C VAL A 249 22.00 -0.16 11.08
N THR A 250 22.74 0.66 11.81
CA THR A 250 24.02 1.20 11.36
C THR A 250 25.12 0.84 12.37
N PRO A 251 26.26 0.27 11.92
CA PRO A 251 27.40 -0.02 12.80
C PRO A 251 27.91 1.26 13.50
N GLN A 252 28.35 1.16 14.76
CA GLN A 252 28.78 2.32 15.56
C GLN A 252 29.91 3.12 14.88
N ASN A 253 30.85 2.45 14.22
CA ASN A 253 31.93 3.12 13.49
C ASN A 253 31.37 4.01 12.35
N THR A 254 30.33 3.57 11.68
CA THR A 254 29.67 4.34 10.61
C THR A 254 28.93 5.54 11.20
N ILE A 255 28.31 5.39 12.36
CA ILE A 255 27.66 6.52 13.06
C ILE A 255 28.70 7.58 13.41
N ASN A 256 29.84 7.20 14.02
CA ASN A 256 30.88 8.13 14.41
C ASN A 256 31.43 8.90 13.19
N GLN A 257 31.66 8.23 12.06
CA GLN A 257 32.09 8.88 10.83
C GLN A 257 31.02 9.82 10.28
N ALA A 258 29.73 9.40 10.32
CA ALA A 258 28.61 10.22 9.86
C ALA A 258 28.49 11.50 10.67
N LEU A 259 28.70 11.47 12.01
CA LEU A 259 28.65 12.66 12.86
C LEU A 259 29.70 13.70 12.41
N GLU A 260 30.93 13.29 12.11
CA GLU A 260 31.97 14.20 11.65
C GLU A 260 31.65 14.75 10.25
N ASP A 261 31.20 13.92 9.32
CA ASP A 261 30.86 14.34 7.95
C ASP A 261 29.66 15.33 7.94
N ILE A 262 28.67 15.14 8.82
CA ILE A 262 27.52 16.04 9.00
C ILE A 262 27.99 17.40 9.55
N LYS A 263 28.92 17.45 10.51
CA LYS A 263 29.49 18.71 11.03
C LYS A 263 30.18 19.50 9.91
N ILE A 264 30.99 18.82 9.10
CA ILE A 264 31.69 19.45 7.96
C ILE A 264 30.66 20.04 6.96
N GLU A 265 29.61 19.30 6.63
CA GLU A 265 28.54 19.81 5.75
C GLU A 265 27.83 21.03 6.37
N LEU A 266 27.54 20.98 7.68
CA LEU A 266 26.91 22.10 8.41
C LEU A 266 27.77 23.35 8.31
N GLU A 267 29.06 23.27 8.63
CA GLU A 267 29.99 24.40 8.58
C GLU A 267 30.02 25.04 7.19
N HIS A 268 30.15 24.23 6.13
CA HIS A 268 30.12 24.72 4.75
C HIS A 268 28.79 25.41 4.45
N ARG A 269 27.67 24.82 4.82
CA ARG A 269 26.35 25.38 4.55
C ARG A 269 26.09 26.69 5.30
N LEU A 270 26.57 26.80 6.54
CA LEU A 270 26.47 28.05 7.32
C LEU A 270 27.26 29.19 6.68
N VAL A 271 28.44 28.91 6.15
CA VAL A 271 29.22 29.92 5.38
C VAL A 271 28.46 30.39 4.15
N GLU A 272 27.86 29.47 3.39
CA GLU A 272 27.05 29.83 2.22
C GLU A 272 25.81 30.67 2.57
N LEU A 273 25.08 30.29 3.63
CA LEU A 273 23.87 31.02 4.05
C LEU A 273 24.22 32.43 4.56
N LYS A 274 25.28 32.57 5.37
CA LYS A 274 25.77 33.85 5.87
C LYS A 274 26.24 34.74 4.73
N ALA A 275 26.95 34.19 3.72
CA ALA A 275 27.38 34.93 2.54
C ALA A 275 26.18 35.45 1.69
N LYS A 276 25.05 34.74 1.72
CA LYS A 276 23.80 35.14 1.07
C LYS A 276 22.90 36.03 1.95
N ASN A 277 23.39 36.47 3.11
CA ASN A 277 22.65 37.25 4.12
C ASN A 277 21.38 36.55 4.65
N LYS A 278 21.36 35.20 4.63
CA LYS A 278 20.28 34.35 5.17
C LYS A 278 20.59 33.97 6.63
N LEU A 279 20.58 34.98 7.52
CA LEU A 279 21.02 34.78 8.91
C LEU A 279 20.05 33.95 9.73
N LEU A 280 18.73 34.10 9.53
CA LEU A 280 17.70 33.35 10.21
C LEU A 280 17.76 31.85 9.84
N GLU A 281 17.92 31.59 8.54
CA GLU A 281 18.05 30.22 8.01
C GLU A 281 19.34 29.57 8.52
N ALA A 282 20.43 30.32 8.64
CA ALA A 282 21.68 29.84 9.19
C ALA A 282 21.54 29.46 10.67
N GLN A 283 20.94 30.31 11.50
CA GLN A 283 20.71 30.04 12.91
C GLN A 283 19.81 28.81 13.10
N ARG A 284 18.70 28.75 12.41
CA ARG A 284 17.75 27.62 12.46
C ARG A 284 18.41 26.29 12.11
N LEU A 285 19.21 26.28 11.05
CA LEU A 285 19.92 25.10 10.60
C LEU A 285 20.97 24.65 11.62
N GLU A 286 21.74 25.59 12.19
CA GLU A 286 22.77 25.35 13.17
C GLU A 286 22.20 24.73 14.46
N GLU A 287 21.16 25.36 15.05
CA GLU A 287 20.50 24.87 16.25
C GLU A 287 19.92 23.47 16.05
N ARG A 288 19.20 23.26 14.96
CA ARG A 288 18.57 21.97 14.67
C ARG A 288 19.58 20.86 14.43
N THR A 289 20.61 21.13 13.64
CA THR A 289 21.59 20.10 13.27
C THR A 289 22.45 19.71 14.49
N ASN A 290 22.87 20.69 15.32
CA ASN A 290 23.62 20.40 16.54
C ASN A 290 22.80 19.56 17.51
N TYR A 291 21.51 19.86 17.69
CA TYR A 291 20.62 19.04 18.51
C TYR A 291 20.50 17.60 17.98
N ASP A 292 20.31 17.44 16.67
CA ASP A 292 20.22 16.11 16.04
C ASP A 292 21.55 15.33 16.20
N LEU A 293 22.72 15.99 16.11
CA LEU A 293 24.05 15.40 16.33
C LEU A 293 24.24 14.92 17.78
N GLU A 294 23.83 15.72 18.78
CA GLU A 294 23.89 15.32 20.20
C GLU A 294 23.01 14.08 20.44
N MET A 295 21.79 14.07 19.92
CA MET A 295 20.89 12.94 20.06
C MET A 295 21.44 11.66 19.41
N MET A 296 22.07 11.77 18.24
CA MET A 296 22.68 10.62 17.57
C MET A 296 23.94 10.12 18.30
N ALA A 297 24.73 11.02 18.92
CA ALA A 297 25.91 10.65 19.67
C ALA A 297 25.55 9.90 20.97
N GLU A 298 24.55 10.40 21.72
CA GLU A 298 24.15 9.85 23.00
C GLU A 298 23.24 8.63 22.92
N LEU A 299 22.24 8.67 22.00
CA LEU A 299 21.19 7.67 21.88
C LEU A 299 21.32 6.77 20.64
N GLY A 300 22.23 7.09 19.72
CA GLY A 300 22.35 6.44 18.43
C GLY A 300 21.22 6.75 17.45
N TYR A 301 20.34 7.72 17.77
CA TYR A 301 19.13 8.04 17.01
C TYR A 301 18.71 9.49 17.23
N CYS A 302 18.09 10.11 16.22
CA CYS A 302 17.39 11.39 16.33
C CYS A 302 16.09 11.40 15.54
N ASN A 303 15.17 12.33 15.88
CA ASN A 303 13.96 12.54 15.11
C ASN A 303 14.27 13.07 13.70
N GLY A 304 13.90 12.31 12.66
CA GLY A 304 14.23 12.64 11.28
C GLY A 304 15.62 12.15 10.86
N VAL A 305 16.16 11.12 11.52
CA VAL A 305 17.45 10.48 11.18
C VAL A 305 17.57 10.10 9.71
N GLU A 306 16.46 9.85 9.05
CA GLU A 306 16.41 9.58 7.61
C GLU A 306 16.97 10.73 6.74
N ASN A 307 16.96 11.98 7.24
CA ASN A 307 17.54 13.11 6.53
C ASN A 307 19.08 13.03 6.43
N TYR A 308 19.69 12.23 7.27
CA TYR A 308 21.13 11.95 7.30
C TYR A 308 21.48 10.59 6.66
N SER A 309 20.51 9.93 6.00
CA SER A 309 20.66 8.58 5.44
C SER A 309 21.82 8.43 4.45
N ARG A 310 22.22 9.51 3.76
CA ARG A 310 23.39 9.50 2.87
C ARG A 310 24.65 9.14 3.64
N TYR A 311 24.90 9.77 4.77
CA TYR A 311 26.07 9.53 5.63
C TYR A 311 25.99 8.16 6.32
N LEU A 312 24.83 7.82 6.86
CA LEU A 312 24.60 6.55 7.52
C LEU A 312 24.73 5.33 6.61
N SER A 313 24.59 5.51 5.31
CA SER A 313 24.77 4.46 4.29
C SER A 313 26.11 4.57 3.52
N GLY A 314 26.95 5.57 3.83
CA GLY A 314 28.26 5.77 3.18
C GLY A 314 28.16 6.15 1.70
N ARG A 315 27.02 6.70 1.25
CA ARG A 315 26.78 7.07 -0.16
C ARG A 315 27.39 8.42 -0.52
N LYS A 316 27.74 8.54 -1.82
CA LYS A 316 28.15 9.81 -2.41
C LYS A 316 26.95 10.73 -2.64
N PRO A 317 27.15 12.06 -2.74
CA PRO A 317 26.10 13.00 -3.10
C PRO A 317 25.41 12.61 -4.42
N GLY A 318 24.06 12.58 -4.42
CA GLY A 318 23.25 12.25 -5.58
C GLY A 318 23.11 10.76 -5.91
N GLU A 319 23.83 9.88 -5.21
CA GLU A 319 23.74 8.44 -5.39
C GLU A 319 22.36 7.90 -4.97
N ALA A 320 21.87 6.88 -5.71
CA ALA A 320 20.58 6.26 -5.43
C ALA A 320 20.54 5.63 -4.04
N PRO A 321 19.46 5.83 -3.25
CA PRO A 321 19.33 5.13 -1.98
C PRO A 321 19.06 3.65 -2.20
N PRO A 322 19.60 2.75 -1.35
CA PRO A 322 19.18 1.35 -1.38
C PRO A 322 17.71 1.21 -1.08
N CYS A 323 17.02 0.30 -1.75
CA CYS A 323 15.60 0.06 -1.64
C CYS A 323 15.28 -1.44 -1.68
N LEU A 324 14.00 -1.82 -1.79
CA LEU A 324 13.62 -3.23 -1.86
C LEU A 324 14.28 -3.94 -3.06
N PHE A 325 14.49 -3.23 -4.18
CA PHE A 325 15.08 -3.82 -5.39
C PHE A 325 16.53 -4.24 -5.22
N ASP A 326 17.25 -3.72 -4.23
CA ASP A 326 18.60 -4.16 -3.89
C ASP A 326 18.63 -5.50 -3.15
N TYR A 327 17.49 -5.93 -2.57
CA TYR A 327 17.32 -7.23 -1.91
C TYR A 327 16.84 -8.33 -2.84
N ILE A 328 16.42 -7.98 -4.06
CA ILE A 328 15.78 -8.90 -5.00
C ILE A 328 16.85 -9.73 -5.73
N PRO A 329 16.68 -11.06 -5.86
CA PRO A 329 17.56 -11.89 -6.68
C PRO A 329 17.57 -11.42 -8.14
N LYS A 330 18.75 -11.44 -8.79
CA LYS A 330 18.92 -10.99 -10.18
C LYS A 330 18.04 -11.75 -11.20
N ASN A 331 17.66 -12.97 -10.89
CA ASN A 331 16.78 -13.81 -11.71
C ASN A 331 15.29 -13.63 -11.37
N ALA A 332 14.92 -12.72 -10.49
CA ALA A 332 13.52 -12.46 -10.17
C ALA A 332 12.76 -11.85 -11.36
N ILE A 333 11.43 -11.92 -11.31
CA ILE A 333 10.53 -11.30 -12.29
C ILE A 333 9.77 -10.21 -11.58
N VAL A 334 9.65 -9.02 -12.19
CA VAL A 334 8.83 -7.92 -11.67
C VAL A 334 7.55 -7.80 -12.49
N PHE A 335 6.42 -8.08 -11.88
CA PHE A 335 5.11 -7.82 -12.45
C PHE A 335 4.63 -6.45 -11.98
N VAL A 336 4.33 -5.55 -12.90
CA VAL A 336 3.83 -4.20 -12.59
C VAL A 336 2.35 -4.18 -12.92
N ASP A 337 1.52 -4.38 -11.89
CA ASP A 337 0.06 -4.39 -12.08
C ASP A 337 -0.49 -2.97 -12.23
N GLU A 338 -1.55 -2.84 -13.02
CA GLU A 338 -2.13 -1.57 -13.47
C GLU A 338 -1.02 -0.58 -13.89
N SER A 339 -0.13 -1.05 -14.76
CA SER A 339 1.14 -0.38 -15.11
C SER A 339 0.95 1.03 -15.66
N HIS A 340 -0.16 1.30 -16.36
CA HIS A 340 -0.54 2.64 -16.84
C HIS A 340 -0.65 3.69 -15.72
N VAL A 341 -0.77 3.24 -14.46
CA VAL A 341 -0.75 4.08 -13.24
C VAL A 341 0.57 3.94 -12.50
N SER A 342 1.04 2.70 -12.29
CA SER A 342 2.25 2.40 -11.50
C SER A 342 3.51 3.00 -12.13
N VAL A 343 3.66 2.94 -13.45
CA VAL A 343 4.84 3.48 -14.17
C VAL A 343 4.95 5.01 -14.03
N PRO A 344 3.90 5.82 -14.36
CA PRO A 344 3.95 7.24 -14.11
C PRO A 344 4.14 7.62 -12.63
N GLN A 345 3.60 6.81 -11.70
CA GLN A 345 3.73 7.04 -10.26
C GLN A 345 5.18 6.91 -9.79
N ILE A 346 5.93 5.92 -10.27
CA ILE A 346 7.37 5.77 -9.96
C ILE A 346 8.13 7.06 -10.30
N GLY A 347 7.92 7.61 -11.50
CA GLY A 347 8.55 8.87 -11.91
C GLY A 347 8.07 10.10 -11.13
N GLY A 348 6.77 10.14 -10.80
CA GLY A 348 6.13 11.25 -10.09
C GLY A 348 6.57 11.39 -8.63
N MET A 349 6.82 10.27 -7.94
CA MET A 349 7.23 10.25 -6.53
C MET A 349 8.53 11.05 -6.30
N PHE A 350 9.54 10.86 -7.13
CA PHE A 350 10.80 11.59 -7.02
C PHE A 350 10.60 13.11 -7.16
N LYS A 351 9.81 13.55 -8.15
CA LYS A 351 9.61 14.98 -8.42
C LYS A 351 8.90 15.69 -7.27
N GLY A 352 7.87 15.06 -6.70
CA GLY A 352 7.14 15.60 -5.55
C GLY A 352 7.98 15.69 -4.28
N ASP A 353 8.74 14.65 -3.96
CA ASP A 353 9.66 14.65 -2.80
C ASP A 353 10.76 15.69 -2.95
N ARG A 354 11.35 15.80 -4.13
CA ARG A 354 12.43 16.73 -4.44
C ARG A 354 12.01 18.20 -4.25
N SER A 355 10.90 18.61 -4.84
CA SER A 355 10.39 19.98 -4.74
C SER A 355 10.13 20.40 -3.28
N ARG A 356 9.52 19.53 -2.49
CA ARG A 356 9.25 19.76 -1.07
C ARG A 356 10.54 19.93 -0.27
N LYS A 357 11.53 19.06 -0.48
CA LYS A 357 12.81 19.08 0.25
C LYS A 357 13.72 20.23 -0.16
N GLU A 358 13.71 20.64 -1.41
CA GLU A 358 14.43 21.84 -1.85
C GLU A 358 13.99 23.07 -1.06
N THR A 359 12.68 23.24 -0.85
CA THR A 359 12.15 24.32 -0.01
C THR A 359 12.68 24.23 1.42
N LEU A 360 12.69 23.05 2.04
CA LEU A 360 13.22 22.86 3.40
C LEU A 360 14.72 23.19 3.51
N VAL A 361 15.50 22.84 2.49
CA VAL A 361 16.94 23.12 2.43
C VAL A 361 17.20 24.62 2.21
N ASP A 362 16.45 25.27 1.32
CA ASP A 362 16.63 26.68 0.97
C ASP A 362 16.27 27.62 2.12
N TYR A 363 15.35 27.20 2.99
CA TYR A 363 14.91 27.96 4.17
C TYR A 363 15.53 27.49 5.49
N GLY A 364 16.62 26.69 5.44
CA GLY A 364 17.43 26.32 6.61
C GLY A 364 16.79 25.33 7.57
N PHE A 365 15.79 24.55 7.13
CA PHE A 365 15.20 23.49 7.96
C PHE A 365 15.99 22.18 7.88
N ARG A 366 16.70 21.94 6.77
CA ARG A 366 17.48 20.72 6.54
C ARG A 366 18.78 21.01 5.79
N LEU A 367 19.77 20.15 6.00
CA LEU A 367 21.02 20.16 5.24
C LEU A 367 20.78 19.73 3.79
N PRO A 368 21.64 20.14 2.84
CA PRO A 368 21.58 19.67 1.43
C PRO A 368 21.57 18.14 1.29
N SER A 369 22.25 17.39 2.18
CA SER A 369 22.26 15.93 2.20
C SER A 369 20.87 15.30 2.36
N ALA A 370 19.89 16.01 2.96
CA ALA A 370 18.52 15.54 3.06
C ALA A 370 17.85 15.31 1.70
N LEU A 371 18.35 15.95 0.64
CA LEU A 371 17.91 15.74 -0.75
C LEU A 371 18.22 14.34 -1.27
N ASP A 372 19.18 13.61 -0.66
CA ASP A 372 19.58 12.27 -1.03
C ASP A 372 18.77 11.17 -0.28
N ASN A 373 17.95 11.55 0.70
CA ASN A 373 16.89 10.71 1.25
C ASN A 373 15.65 10.84 0.35
N ARG A 374 15.54 10.07 -0.68
CA ARG A 374 14.56 10.20 -1.74
C ARG A 374 14.13 8.84 -2.30
N PRO A 375 12.99 8.73 -2.96
CA PRO A 375 12.70 7.56 -3.77
C PRO A 375 13.64 7.48 -4.97
N LEU A 376 13.72 6.30 -5.58
CA LEU A 376 14.43 6.14 -6.85
C LEU A 376 13.87 7.07 -7.93
N ARG A 377 14.73 7.54 -8.81
CA ARG A 377 14.30 8.09 -10.10
C ARG A 377 13.82 6.95 -10.98
N PHE A 378 12.98 7.27 -11.96
CA PHE A 378 12.50 6.25 -12.90
C PHE A 378 13.64 5.51 -13.60
N GLU A 379 14.67 6.23 -14.06
CA GLU A 379 15.80 5.68 -14.76
C GLU A 379 16.71 4.82 -13.86
N GLU A 380 16.71 5.10 -12.55
CA GLU A 380 17.43 4.27 -11.55
C GLU A 380 16.67 2.97 -11.32
N TRP A 381 15.34 3.05 -11.17
CA TRP A 381 14.49 1.87 -11.06
C TRP A 381 14.53 1.01 -12.32
N ASP A 382 14.52 1.63 -13.50
CA ASP A 382 14.56 0.94 -14.80
C ASP A 382 15.85 0.12 -14.98
N LYS A 383 16.98 0.62 -14.45
CA LYS A 383 18.26 -0.10 -14.46
C LYS A 383 18.35 -1.19 -13.41
N LEU A 384 17.72 -0.99 -12.26
CA LEU A 384 17.84 -1.88 -11.10
C LEU A 384 16.85 -3.05 -11.17
N ALA A 385 15.65 -2.80 -11.67
CA ALA A 385 14.62 -3.82 -11.80
C ALA A 385 15.00 -4.87 -12.85
N PRO A 386 14.92 -6.18 -12.51
CA PRO A 386 15.21 -7.26 -13.46
C PRO A 386 14.13 -7.33 -14.56
N GLN A 387 13.97 -8.47 -15.22
CA GLN A 387 12.94 -8.64 -16.27
C GLN A 387 11.54 -8.28 -15.77
N ARG A 388 10.78 -7.57 -16.58
CA ARG A 388 9.49 -6.96 -16.20
C ARG A 388 8.36 -7.39 -17.10
N VAL A 389 7.19 -7.59 -16.48
CA VAL A 389 5.91 -7.82 -17.17
C VAL A 389 4.94 -6.74 -16.71
N PHE A 390 4.60 -5.82 -17.60
CA PHE A 390 3.64 -4.75 -17.37
C PHE A 390 2.24 -5.27 -17.64
N VAL A 391 1.36 -5.15 -16.66
CA VAL A 391 0.01 -5.72 -16.71
C VAL A 391 -1.01 -4.59 -16.68
N SER A 392 -1.81 -4.47 -17.72
CA SER A 392 -2.82 -3.42 -17.81
C SER A 392 -3.93 -3.77 -18.81
N ALA A 393 -5.14 -3.26 -18.57
CA ALA A 393 -6.22 -3.26 -19.57
C ALA A 393 -6.06 -2.12 -20.61
N THR A 394 -5.28 -1.09 -20.27
CA THR A 394 -5.06 0.13 -21.04
C THR A 394 -3.60 0.58 -20.91
N PRO A 395 -2.63 -0.15 -21.47
CA PRO A 395 -1.21 0.18 -21.37
C PRO A 395 -0.93 1.63 -21.73
N GLY A 396 -0.07 2.29 -20.95
CA GLY A 396 0.32 3.68 -21.15
C GLY A 396 1.25 3.88 -22.34
N ARG A 397 1.71 5.13 -22.49
CA ARG A 397 2.62 5.47 -23.60
C ARG A 397 3.96 4.75 -23.45
N TRP A 398 4.51 4.71 -22.25
CA TRP A 398 5.82 4.11 -22.00
C TRP A 398 5.81 2.61 -22.34
N GLU A 399 4.80 1.87 -21.90
CA GLU A 399 4.69 0.43 -22.19
C GLU A 399 4.55 0.17 -23.69
N LYS A 400 3.83 1.03 -24.42
CA LYS A 400 3.68 0.92 -25.88
C LYS A 400 4.99 1.19 -26.65
N GLU A 401 5.83 2.08 -26.12
CA GLU A 401 7.12 2.44 -26.76
C GLU A 401 8.25 1.47 -26.40
N TYR A 402 8.29 0.95 -25.19
CA TYR A 402 9.47 0.24 -24.64
C TYR A 402 9.26 -1.26 -24.38
N SER A 403 8.06 -1.81 -24.66
CA SER A 403 7.87 -3.26 -24.54
C SER A 403 8.44 -4.01 -25.74
N ASP A 404 9.28 -4.99 -25.45
CA ASP A 404 9.84 -5.92 -26.44
C ASP A 404 8.77 -6.84 -27.04
N SER A 405 7.70 -7.11 -26.27
CA SER A 405 6.59 -7.97 -26.70
C SER A 405 5.31 -7.56 -26.01
N GLN A 406 4.20 -7.59 -26.76
CA GLN A 406 2.85 -7.46 -26.23
C GLN A 406 2.10 -8.78 -26.36
N VAL A 407 1.45 -9.19 -25.29
CA VAL A 407 0.60 -10.38 -25.20
C VAL A 407 -0.81 -9.94 -24.83
N GLU A 408 -1.80 -10.34 -25.61
CA GLU A 408 -3.20 -10.01 -25.36
C GLU A 408 -3.90 -11.12 -24.55
N LEU A 409 -4.74 -10.70 -23.60
CA LEU A 409 -5.61 -11.53 -22.79
C LEU A 409 -7.01 -10.91 -22.80
N LEU A 410 -7.72 -11.07 -23.91
CA LEU A 410 -8.98 -10.39 -24.20
C LEU A 410 -10.20 -11.23 -23.89
N VAL A 411 -10.05 -12.55 -23.90
CA VAL A 411 -11.16 -13.48 -23.67
C VAL A 411 -11.37 -13.73 -22.18
N ARG A 412 -12.60 -13.50 -21.73
CA ARG A 412 -13.05 -13.89 -20.38
C ARG A 412 -13.54 -15.34 -20.42
N PRO A 413 -13.00 -16.21 -19.55
CA PRO A 413 -13.47 -17.60 -19.44
C PRO A 413 -14.97 -17.75 -19.15
N THR A 414 -15.54 -16.75 -18.46
CA THR A 414 -16.98 -16.68 -18.13
C THR A 414 -17.89 -16.40 -19.34
N GLY A 415 -17.30 -16.03 -20.47
CA GLY A 415 -18.04 -15.65 -21.68
C GLY A 415 -18.62 -14.23 -21.65
N LEU A 416 -18.43 -13.47 -20.57
CA LEU A 416 -18.94 -12.10 -20.43
C LEU A 416 -18.35 -11.18 -21.50
N ILE A 417 -19.23 -10.45 -22.18
CA ILE A 417 -18.88 -9.49 -23.23
C ILE A 417 -18.76 -8.10 -22.61
N ASP A 418 -17.87 -7.26 -23.12
CA ASP A 418 -17.81 -5.84 -22.71
C ASP A 418 -19.18 -5.17 -22.86
N PRO A 419 -19.54 -4.20 -21.99
CA PRO A 419 -20.87 -3.58 -22.02
C PRO A 419 -21.14 -2.88 -23.34
N GLU A 420 -22.40 -2.76 -23.68
CA GLU A 420 -22.83 -1.94 -24.80
C GLU A 420 -22.63 -0.47 -24.45
N VAL A 421 -22.11 0.29 -25.41
CA VAL A 421 -21.85 1.72 -25.22
C VAL A 421 -22.83 2.53 -26.05
N GLU A 422 -23.62 3.37 -25.39
CA GLU A 422 -24.56 4.28 -26.02
C GLU A 422 -24.06 5.73 -25.90
N LEU A 423 -24.18 6.51 -26.97
CA LEU A 423 -23.92 7.95 -26.95
C LEU A 423 -25.23 8.69 -26.82
N LYS A 424 -25.32 9.63 -25.88
CA LYS A 424 -26.47 10.51 -25.68
C LYS A 424 -26.04 11.96 -25.61
N PRO A 425 -26.93 12.93 -25.98
CA PRO A 425 -26.63 14.36 -25.90
C PRO A 425 -26.34 14.80 -24.45
N ALA A 426 -25.33 15.67 -24.27
CA ALA A 426 -24.98 16.20 -22.95
C ALA A 426 -26.02 17.22 -22.42
N LYS A 427 -26.82 17.84 -23.30
CA LYS A 427 -27.75 18.92 -22.95
C LYS A 427 -28.78 18.57 -21.86
N HIS A 428 -29.22 17.30 -21.78
CA HIS A 428 -30.19 16.82 -20.79
C HIS A 428 -29.65 15.62 -20.01
N GLN A 429 -28.33 15.59 -19.80
CA GLN A 429 -27.65 14.44 -19.19
C GLN A 429 -28.12 14.13 -17.77
N VAL A 430 -28.52 15.15 -16.99
CA VAL A 430 -28.91 14.97 -15.57
C VAL A 430 -30.28 14.29 -15.47
N GLU A 431 -31.27 14.74 -16.27
CA GLU A 431 -32.60 14.14 -16.29
C GLU A 431 -32.56 12.72 -16.86
N ASP A 432 -31.84 12.52 -17.95
CA ASP A 432 -31.72 11.22 -18.60
C ASP A 432 -30.97 10.19 -17.72
N VAL A 433 -29.86 10.59 -17.07
CA VAL A 433 -29.13 9.67 -16.17
C VAL A 433 -29.96 9.28 -14.94
N LEU A 434 -30.81 10.18 -14.46
CA LEU A 434 -31.72 9.89 -13.36
C LEU A 434 -32.76 8.83 -13.76
N GLU A 435 -33.31 8.94 -14.98
CA GLU A 435 -34.24 7.95 -15.51
C GLU A 435 -33.61 6.60 -15.74
N GLU A 436 -32.41 6.57 -16.34
CA GLU A 436 -31.64 5.33 -16.60
C GLU A 436 -31.20 4.66 -15.28
N ALA A 437 -30.79 5.46 -14.27
CA ALA A 437 -30.46 4.95 -12.95
C ALA A 437 -31.67 4.30 -12.26
N ASN A 438 -32.85 4.93 -12.33
CA ASN A 438 -34.10 4.35 -11.82
C ASN A 438 -34.45 3.02 -12.51
N LYS A 439 -34.33 2.95 -13.85
CA LYS A 439 -34.56 1.71 -14.60
C LYS A 439 -33.58 0.60 -14.16
N THR A 440 -32.34 0.97 -13.89
CA THR A 440 -31.28 0.05 -13.45
C THR A 440 -31.55 -0.45 -12.02
N THR A 441 -31.89 0.44 -11.10
CA THR A 441 -32.25 0.11 -9.73
C THR A 441 -33.49 -0.78 -9.64
N ALA A 442 -34.50 -0.52 -10.50
CA ALA A 442 -35.70 -1.35 -10.58
C ALA A 442 -35.40 -2.81 -10.98
N LYS A 443 -34.29 -3.05 -11.69
CA LYS A 443 -33.79 -4.40 -12.03
C LYS A 443 -32.93 -5.02 -10.93
N GLY A 444 -32.68 -4.29 -9.84
CA GLY A 444 -31.81 -4.73 -8.73
C GLY A 444 -30.32 -4.50 -8.92
N PHE A 445 -29.91 -3.76 -9.96
CA PHE A 445 -28.52 -3.45 -10.24
C PHE A 445 -28.10 -2.08 -9.68
N ARG A 446 -26.79 -1.85 -9.63
CA ARG A 446 -26.16 -0.61 -9.15
C ARG A 446 -25.73 0.26 -10.33
N THR A 447 -25.70 1.58 -10.08
CA THR A 447 -25.30 2.58 -11.07
C THR A 447 -24.06 3.33 -10.61
N LEU A 448 -23.10 3.52 -11.51
CA LEU A 448 -21.93 4.37 -11.30
C LEU A 448 -22.03 5.58 -12.22
N ILE A 449 -21.85 6.79 -11.66
CA ILE A 449 -21.89 8.04 -12.42
C ILE A 449 -20.57 8.78 -12.23
N THR A 450 -19.90 9.14 -13.33
CA THR A 450 -18.65 9.90 -13.28
C THR A 450 -18.84 11.33 -13.73
N THR A 451 -18.38 12.27 -12.89
CA THR A 451 -18.39 13.72 -13.13
C THR A 451 -16.97 14.25 -13.34
N LEU A 452 -16.81 15.53 -13.69
CA LEU A 452 -15.50 16.17 -13.88
C LEU A 452 -14.99 16.90 -12.64
N THR A 453 -15.87 17.37 -11.76
CA THR A 453 -15.51 18.17 -10.59
C THR A 453 -16.16 17.65 -9.31
N LYS A 454 -15.56 17.94 -8.15
CA LYS A 454 -16.13 17.63 -6.84
C LYS A 454 -17.49 18.27 -6.66
N LYS A 455 -17.57 19.57 -6.95
CA LYS A 455 -18.82 20.32 -6.84
C LYS A 455 -19.94 19.68 -7.64
N MET A 456 -19.68 19.30 -8.90
CA MET A 456 -20.69 18.63 -9.73
C MET A 456 -21.12 17.28 -9.14
N ALA A 457 -20.19 16.53 -8.51
CA ALA A 457 -20.54 15.27 -7.85
C ALA A 457 -21.44 15.50 -6.62
N GLU A 458 -21.12 16.51 -5.83
CA GLU A 458 -21.91 16.90 -4.65
C GLU A 458 -23.29 17.41 -5.06
N ASP A 459 -23.36 18.41 -5.96
CA ASP A 459 -24.62 18.99 -6.46
C ASP A 459 -25.55 17.91 -7.08
N LEU A 460 -24.97 16.98 -7.87
CA LEU A 460 -25.73 15.89 -8.47
C LEU A 460 -26.24 14.89 -7.42
N THR A 461 -25.43 14.59 -6.41
CA THR A 461 -25.84 13.71 -5.33
C THR A 461 -26.99 14.31 -4.51
N GLU A 462 -26.89 15.59 -4.19
CA GLU A 462 -27.96 16.32 -3.48
C GLU A 462 -29.26 16.33 -4.31
N PHE A 463 -29.17 16.67 -5.59
CA PHE A 463 -30.31 16.65 -6.50
C PHE A 463 -30.99 15.27 -6.60
N MET A 464 -30.19 14.19 -6.72
CA MET A 464 -30.73 12.83 -6.76
C MET A 464 -31.34 12.41 -5.42
N HIS A 465 -30.77 12.85 -4.31
CA HIS A 465 -31.29 12.60 -2.97
C HIS A 465 -32.66 13.31 -2.76
N GLU A 466 -32.80 14.55 -3.23
CA GLU A 466 -34.08 15.27 -3.21
C GLU A 466 -35.15 14.56 -4.03
N LYS A 467 -34.78 13.83 -5.07
CA LYS A 467 -35.68 12.97 -5.86
C LYS A 467 -35.99 11.61 -5.21
N GLY A 468 -35.50 11.37 -3.98
CA GLY A 468 -35.76 10.16 -3.22
C GLY A 468 -34.91 8.95 -3.59
N LEU A 469 -33.81 9.15 -4.32
CA LEU A 469 -32.89 8.07 -4.69
C LEU A 469 -31.87 7.81 -3.59
N LYS A 470 -31.50 6.55 -3.41
CA LYS A 470 -30.42 6.14 -2.51
C LYS A 470 -29.09 6.31 -3.21
N VAL A 471 -28.47 7.46 -3.01
CA VAL A 471 -27.22 7.88 -3.67
C VAL A 471 -26.16 8.26 -2.65
N ARG A 472 -24.90 7.98 -2.98
CA ARG A 472 -23.71 8.50 -2.28
C ARG A 472 -22.72 9.06 -3.28
N TYR A 473 -21.88 10.01 -2.83
CA TYR A 473 -20.75 10.49 -3.63
C TYR A 473 -19.42 10.00 -3.05
N MET A 474 -18.39 9.96 -3.90
CA MET A 474 -17.04 9.61 -3.51
C MET A 474 -16.02 10.48 -4.25
N HIS A 475 -15.10 11.10 -3.51
CA HIS A 475 -14.00 11.92 -4.06
C HIS A 475 -12.65 11.61 -3.41
N SER A 476 -11.60 12.35 -3.82
CA SER A 476 -10.22 12.09 -3.40
C SER A 476 -9.94 12.29 -1.92
N ASP A 477 -10.75 13.08 -1.22
CA ASP A 477 -10.51 13.46 0.18
C ASP A 477 -11.10 12.46 1.18
N ILE A 478 -11.89 11.51 0.69
CA ILE A 478 -12.39 10.38 1.48
C ILE A 478 -11.22 9.43 1.77
N ASP A 479 -11.06 9.07 3.04
CA ASP A 479 -9.98 8.20 3.45
C ASP A 479 -10.10 6.76 2.88
N SER A 480 -9.03 5.98 2.98
CA SER A 480 -8.99 4.65 2.38
C SER A 480 -9.96 3.66 3.05
N VAL A 481 -10.25 3.85 4.34
CA VAL A 481 -11.13 2.96 5.11
C VAL A 481 -12.58 3.25 4.76
N GLU A 482 -12.98 4.52 4.81
CA GLU A 482 -14.33 4.97 4.45
C GLU A 482 -14.65 4.60 2.99
N ARG A 483 -13.66 4.71 2.09
CA ARG A 483 -13.81 4.29 0.68
C ARG A 483 -14.17 2.81 0.55
N VAL A 484 -13.55 1.93 1.33
CA VAL A 484 -13.85 0.49 1.33
C VAL A 484 -15.26 0.25 1.88
N GLU A 485 -15.68 0.99 2.91
CA GLU A 485 -17.03 0.90 3.47
C GLU A 485 -18.10 1.34 2.46
N ILE A 486 -17.89 2.48 1.77
CA ILE A 486 -18.81 2.97 0.72
C ILE A 486 -19.00 1.91 -0.38
N LEU A 487 -17.92 1.30 -0.82
CA LEU A 487 -17.98 0.27 -1.88
C LEU A 487 -18.67 -1.02 -1.40
N ARG A 488 -18.44 -1.41 -0.15
CA ARG A 488 -19.15 -2.53 0.47
C ARG A 488 -20.64 -2.26 0.59
N ASP A 489 -21.01 -1.07 1.04
CA ASP A 489 -22.41 -0.63 1.17
C ASP A 489 -23.13 -0.61 -0.19
N LEU A 490 -22.43 -0.16 -1.26
CA LEU A 490 -22.95 -0.24 -2.64
C LEU A 490 -23.24 -1.70 -3.03
N ARG A 491 -22.31 -2.61 -2.77
CA ARG A 491 -22.45 -4.04 -3.08
C ARG A 491 -23.59 -4.68 -2.28
N LEU A 492 -23.72 -4.33 -1.00
CA LEU A 492 -24.81 -4.81 -0.13
C LEU A 492 -26.17 -4.19 -0.46
N GLY A 493 -26.21 -3.13 -1.27
CA GLY A 493 -27.47 -2.45 -1.62
C GLY A 493 -28.00 -1.52 -0.56
N VAL A 494 -27.16 -1.03 0.34
CA VAL A 494 -27.52 0.03 1.28
C VAL A 494 -27.91 1.30 0.49
N PHE A 495 -27.24 1.54 -0.62
CA PHE A 495 -27.59 2.53 -1.61
C PHE A 495 -27.36 1.98 -3.04
N ASP A 496 -27.96 2.63 -4.06
CA ASP A 496 -28.04 2.08 -5.41
C ASP A 496 -27.16 2.83 -6.43
N ILE A 497 -26.83 4.09 -6.14
CA ILE A 497 -26.12 4.98 -7.06
C ILE A 497 -24.87 5.54 -6.38
N LEU A 498 -23.72 5.43 -7.04
CA LEU A 498 -22.48 6.03 -6.61
C LEU A 498 -22.03 7.08 -7.62
N VAL A 499 -21.89 8.32 -7.17
CA VAL A 499 -21.44 9.46 -7.98
C VAL A 499 -19.99 9.82 -7.61
N GLY A 500 -19.15 10.17 -8.56
CA GLY A 500 -17.83 10.69 -8.24
C GLY A 500 -16.97 11.05 -9.44
N ILE A 501 -15.80 11.63 -9.18
CA ILE A 501 -14.92 12.16 -10.24
C ILE A 501 -14.11 11.06 -10.87
N ASN A 502 -13.48 10.25 -10.07
CA ASN A 502 -12.49 9.26 -10.48
C ASN A 502 -12.68 7.97 -9.69
N LEU A 503 -13.94 7.55 -9.67
CA LEU A 503 -14.45 6.53 -8.77
C LEU A 503 -13.67 5.22 -8.83
N LEU A 504 -12.99 4.97 -9.94
CA LEU A 504 -12.78 3.59 -10.35
C LEU A 504 -11.40 3.37 -10.95
N ARG A 505 -10.40 4.06 -10.41
CA ARG A 505 -9.07 3.94 -11.01
C ARG A 505 -8.55 2.50 -10.99
N GLU A 506 -8.72 1.72 -9.91
CA GLU A 506 -7.98 0.45 -9.84
C GLU A 506 -8.66 -0.60 -8.96
N GLY A 507 -8.67 -1.84 -9.42
CA GLY A 507 -8.88 -3.03 -8.59
C GLY A 507 -10.28 -3.34 -8.05
N LEU A 508 -11.32 -2.60 -8.43
CA LEU A 508 -12.67 -2.84 -7.92
C LEU A 508 -13.42 -3.86 -8.76
N ASP A 509 -13.84 -4.95 -8.13
CA ASP A 509 -14.71 -5.97 -8.71
C ASP A 509 -16.14 -5.76 -8.21
N LEU A 510 -17.00 -5.19 -9.08
CA LEU A 510 -18.38 -4.82 -8.77
C LEU A 510 -19.35 -5.51 -9.74
N PRO A 511 -19.62 -6.81 -9.57
CA PRO A 511 -20.52 -7.56 -10.46
C PRO A 511 -21.99 -7.06 -10.39
N GLU A 512 -22.35 -6.33 -9.37
CA GLU A 512 -23.68 -5.76 -9.18
C GLU A 512 -23.94 -4.52 -10.04
N VAL A 513 -22.91 -3.94 -10.67
CA VAL A 513 -23.04 -2.74 -11.51
C VAL A 513 -23.63 -3.07 -12.88
N GLY A 514 -24.84 -2.60 -13.14
CA GLY A 514 -25.52 -2.73 -14.42
C GLY A 514 -25.39 -1.50 -15.34
N LEU A 515 -25.16 -0.31 -14.75
CA LEU A 515 -25.02 0.93 -15.53
C LEU A 515 -23.80 1.72 -15.11
N VAL A 516 -23.06 2.17 -16.12
CA VAL A 516 -22.01 3.18 -15.98
C VAL A 516 -22.39 4.39 -16.83
N ALA A 517 -22.50 5.55 -16.21
CA ALA A 517 -22.81 6.82 -16.88
C ALA A 517 -21.60 7.77 -16.78
N ILE A 518 -21.17 8.28 -17.94
CA ILE A 518 -20.04 9.21 -18.03
C ILE A 518 -20.58 10.56 -18.51
N LEU A 519 -20.68 11.52 -17.59
CA LEU A 519 -21.15 12.87 -17.89
C LEU A 519 -20.04 13.68 -18.55
N ASP A 520 -20.40 14.61 -19.45
CA ASP A 520 -19.46 15.49 -20.17
C ASP A 520 -18.28 14.68 -20.76
N ALA A 521 -18.59 13.62 -21.50
CA ALA A 521 -17.57 12.72 -22.04
C ALA A 521 -16.69 13.38 -23.12
N ASP A 522 -17.15 14.47 -23.75
CA ASP A 522 -16.44 15.25 -24.77
C ASP A 522 -15.50 16.32 -24.21
N LYS A 523 -15.48 16.53 -22.90
CA LYS A 523 -14.54 17.46 -22.28
C LYS A 523 -13.17 16.80 -22.15
N GLU A 524 -12.37 16.87 -23.22
CA GLU A 524 -11.04 16.25 -23.27
C GLU A 524 -10.15 16.63 -22.11
N GLY A 525 -9.45 15.65 -21.57
CA GLY A 525 -8.55 15.78 -20.44
C GLY A 525 -8.18 14.41 -19.89
N PHE A 526 -7.40 14.40 -18.82
CA PHE A 526 -6.93 13.17 -18.19
C PHE A 526 -8.06 12.20 -17.82
N LEU A 527 -9.19 12.72 -17.31
CA LEU A 527 -10.36 11.94 -16.88
C LEU A 527 -11.24 11.44 -18.04
N ARG A 528 -11.03 11.93 -19.24
CA ARG A 528 -11.77 11.57 -20.46
C ARG A 528 -10.84 11.10 -21.59
N SER A 529 -9.62 10.68 -21.23
CA SER A 529 -8.71 10.02 -22.15
C SER A 529 -9.25 8.65 -22.57
N GLU A 530 -8.81 8.14 -23.71
CA GLU A 530 -9.14 6.79 -24.22
C GLU A 530 -9.05 5.73 -23.12
N GLY A 531 -7.92 5.66 -22.41
CA GLY A 531 -7.70 4.68 -21.33
C GLY A 531 -8.69 4.84 -20.17
N SER A 532 -8.97 6.09 -19.75
CA SER A 532 -9.93 6.36 -18.69
C SER A 532 -11.36 5.96 -19.07
N LEU A 533 -11.77 6.23 -20.32
CA LEU A 533 -13.08 5.84 -20.83
C LEU A 533 -13.22 4.31 -20.87
N ILE A 534 -12.23 3.59 -21.44
CA ILE A 534 -12.24 2.13 -21.51
C ILE A 534 -12.32 1.49 -20.12
N GLN A 535 -11.57 2.01 -19.16
CA GLN A 535 -11.60 1.49 -17.80
C GLN A 535 -12.93 1.72 -17.10
N THR A 536 -13.49 2.90 -17.27
CA THR A 536 -14.79 3.26 -16.67
C THR A 536 -15.91 2.41 -17.29
N ILE A 537 -15.95 2.28 -18.62
CA ILE A 537 -16.87 1.40 -19.37
C ILE A 537 -16.73 -0.04 -18.86
N GLY A 538 -15.50 -0.51 -18.68
CA GLY A 538 -15.19 -1.87 -18.22
C GLY A 538 -15.71 -2.23 -16.82
N ARG A 539 -16.16 -1.25 -16.02
CA ARG A 539 -16.76 -1.53 -14.70
C ARG A 539 -18.12 -2.22 -14.78
N ALA A 540 -18.87 -2.02 -15.86
CA ALA A 540 -20.10 -2.76 -16.11
C ALA A 540 -19.87 -4.12 -16.81
N ALA A 541 -18.62 -4.49 -17.13
CA ALA A 541 -18.30 -5.71 -17.90
C ALA A 541 -18.43 -7.02 -17.08
N ARG A 542 -18.75 -6.96 -15.80
CA ARG A 542 -18.99 -8.10 -14.89
C ARG A 542 -20.45 -8.51 -14.84
N ASN A 543 -21.34 -7.65 -15.34
CA ASN A 543 -22.78 -7.89 -15.39
C ASN A 543 -23.22 -8.26 -16.79
N LEU A 544 -24.14 -9.21 -16.91
CA LEU A 544 -24.67 -9.70 -18.19
C LEU A 544 -25.47 -8.61 -18.92
N GLU A 545 -26.19 -7.78 -18.17
CA GLU A 545 -26.97 -6.63 -18.64
C GLU A 545 -26.19 -5.32 -18.56
N GLY A 546 -24.84 -5.40 -18.44
CA GLY A 546 -23.99 -4.23 -18.30
C GLY A 546 -24.10 -3.28 -19.49
N LYS A 547 -24.35 -2.01 -19.21
CA LYS A 547 -24.49 -0.91 -20.17
C LYS A 547 -23.62 0.27 -19.77
N ALA A 548 -23.05 0.97 -20.73
CA ALA A 548 -22.36 2.24 -20.53
C ALA A 548 -23.01 3.35 -21.37
N ILE A 549 -23.21 4.51 -20.78
CA ILE A 549 -23.75 5.69 -21.47
C ILE A 549 -22.70 6.80 -21.36
N LEU A 550 -22.32 7.36 -22.53
CA LEU A 550 -21.46 8.52 -22.63
C LEU A 550 -22.31 9.71 -23.08
N TYR A 551 -22.42 10.70 -22.19
CA TYR A 551 -23.11 11.95 -22.50
C TYR A 551 -22.13 12.89 -23.18
N THR A 552 -22.42 13.22 -24.45
CA THR A 552 -21.51 13.97 -25.30
C THR A 552 -22.27 14.71 -26.41
N ASP A 553 -21.86 15.94 -26.69
CA ASP A 553 -22.37 16.70 -27.84
C ASP A 553 -21.45 16.53 -29.05
N LYS A 554 -20.20 16.06 -28.86
CA LYS A 554 -19.22 15.85 -29.91
C LYS A 554 -18.47 14.55 -29.70
N VAL A 555 -18.30 13.74 -30.71
CA VAL A 555 -17.43 12.58 -30.67
C VAL A 555 -15.98 13.06 -30.80
N THR A 556 -15.23 12.97 -29.72
CA THR A 556 -13.80 13.33 -29.68
C THR A 556 -12.95 12.14 -30.14
N GLY A 557 -11.69 12.40 -30.48
CA GLY A 557 -10.77 11.32 -30.87
C GLY A 557 -10.55 10.28 -29.75
N SER A 558 -10.65 10.68 -28.49
CA SER A 558 -10.58 9.78 -27.34
C SER A 558 -11.81 8.87 -27.24
N ILE A 559 -13.01 9.44 -27.48
CA ILE A 559 -14.27 8.66 -27.51
C ILE A 559 -14.23 7.67 -28.70
N GLU A 560 -13.86 8.11 -29.88
CA GLU A 560 -13.80 7.26 -31.07
C GLU A 560 -12.87 6.05 -30.87
N ARG A 561 -11.66 6.28 -30.37
CA ARG A 561 -10.71 5.18 -30.08
C ARG A 561 -11.24 4.24 -28.99
N ALA A 562 -11.88 4.76 -27.94
CA ALA A 562 -12.46 3.94 -26.88
C ALA A 562 -13.62 3.06 -27.42
N LEU A 563 -14.48 3.60 -28.26
CA LEU A 563 -15.57 2.85 -28.92
C LEU A 563 -15.04 1.76 -29.85
N ASN A 564 -14.04 2.10 -30.67
CA ASN A 564 -13.43 1.15 -31.61
C ASN A 564 -12.77 -0.02 -30.85
N GLU A 565 -12.01 0.26 -29.80
CA GLU A 565 -11.38 -0.79 -28.98
C GLU A 565 -12.40 -1.63 -28.23
N THR A 566 -13.43 -1.02 -27.63
CA THR A 566 -14.51 -1.76 -26.98
C THR A 566 -15.24 -2.66 -27.96
N SER A 567 -15.54 -2.17 -29.16
CA SER A 567 -16.19 -2.95 -30.25
C SER A 567 -15.32 -4.12 -30.70
N ARG A 568 -14.00 -3.91 -30.88
CA ARG A 568 -13.02 -4.96 -31.21
C ARG A 568 -13.04 -6.07 -30.16
N ARG A 569 -12.97 -5.71 -28.86
CA ARG A 569 -12.99 -6.67 -27.75
C ARG A 569 -14.30 -7.45 -27.70
N ARG A 570 -15.44 -6.79 -27.90
CA ARG A 570 -16.77 -7.42 -27.96
C ARG A 570 -16.84 -8.47 -29.08
N GLU A 571 -16.32 -8.14 -30.26
CA GLU A 571 -16.34 -9.05 -31.42
C GLU A 571 -15.46 -10.29 -31.16
N ILE A 572 -14.27 -10.12 -30.62
CA ILE A 572 -13.36 -11.23 -30.26
C ILE A 572 -14.06 -12.16 -29.27
N GLN A 573 -14.66 -11.61 -28.20
CA GLN A 573 -15.37 -12.41 -27.20
C GLN A 573 -16.59 -13.13 -27.79
N ARG A 574 -17.37 -12.47 -28.65
CA ARG A 574 -18.52 -13.10 -29.32
C ARG A 574 -18.11 -14.28 -30.24
N LYS A 575 -17.04 -14.09 -31.01
CA LYS A 575 -16.47 -15.16 -31.85
C LYS A 575 -16.02 -16.36 -31.00
N PHE A 576 -15.32 -16.08 -29.91
CA PHE A 576 -14.88 -17.12 -28.99
C PHE A 576 -16.06 -17.86 -28.36
N ASN A 577 -17.05 -17.15 -27.84
CA ASN A 577 -18.25 -17.75 -27.23
C ASN A 577 -18.98 -18.67 -28.23
N LYS A 578 -19.15 -18.19 -29.47
CA LYS A 578 -19.80 -18.98 -30.55
C LYS A 578 -19.03 -20.23 -30.90
N ALA A 579 -17.70 -20.12 -31.06
CA ALA A 579 -16.83 -21.26 -31.39
C ALA A 579 -16.82 -22.34 -30.29
N ASN A 580 -16.85 -21.92 -29.02
CA ASN A 580 -16.78 -22.82 -27.87
C ASN A 580 -18.14 -23.13 -27.24
N LYS A 581 -19.26 -22.67 -27.84
CA LYS A 581 -20.63 -22.86 -27.31
C LYS A 581 -20.81 -22.39 -25.88
N ILE A 582 -20.15 -21.28 -25.51
CA ILE A 582 -20.20 -20.72 -24.16
C ILE A 582 -21.41 -19.77 -24.04
N THR A 583 -22.26 -20.04 -23.05
CA THR A 583 -23.31 -19.10 -22.63
C THR A 583 -22.74 -18.21 -21.54
N PRO A 584 -22.72 -16.86 -21.73
CA PRO A 584 -22.22 -15.93 -20.74
C PRO A 584 -22.97 -16.07 -19.41
N LYS A 585 -22.22 -15.94 -18.29
CA LYS A 585 -22.79 -15.95 -16.94
C LYS A 585 -22.24 -14.77 -16.15
N THR A 586 -23.12 -14.08 -15.42
CA THR A 586 -22.68 -13.00 -14.50
C THR A 586 -21.64 -13.52 -13.52
N ALA A 587 -20.58 -12.75 -13.33
CA ALA A 587 -19.54 -13.11 -12.38
C ALA A 587 -20.12 -13.03 -10.96
N THR A 588 -19.88 -14.05 -10.15
CA THR A 588 -20.18 -14.00 -8.71
C THR A 588 -18.87 -13.81 -7.95
N SER A 589 -18.78 -12.73 -7.20
CA SER A 589 -17.64 -12.47 -6.32
C SER A 589 -18.12 -12.50 -4.89
N LYS A 590 -17.52 -13.36 -4.05
CA LYS A 590 -17.80 -13.33 -2.61
C LYS A 590 -17.39 -11.95 -2.09
N ILE A 591 -18.26 -11.31 -1.31
CA ILE A 591 -17.92 -10.09 -0.57
C ILE A 591 -16.95 -10.54 0.53
N LYS A 592 -15.66 -10.69 0.17
CA LYS A 592 -14.61 -10.91 1.17
C LYS A 592 -14.48 -9.60 1.94
N ASP A 593 -14.49 -9.66 3.24
CA ASP A 593 -14.17 -8.51 4.09
C ASP A 593 -12.66 -8.25 3.91
N VAL A 594 -12.29 -7.38 2.98
CA VAL A 594 -10.89 -6.96 2.73
C VAL A 594 -10.27 -6.37 4.00
N MET A 595 -11.10 -6.09 4.99
CA MET A 595 -10.75 -5.57 6.31
C MET A 595 -10.58 -6.67 7.38
N GLU A 596 -10.79 -7.94 7.09
CA GLU A 596 -10.58 -8.98 8.12
C GLU A 596 -9.12 -8.99 8.61
N GLY A 597 -8.15 -8.73 7.74
CA GLY A 597 -6.76 -8.49 8.13
C GLY A 597 -6.54 -7.22 8.96
N ALA A 598 -7.30 -6.15 8.72
CA ALA A 598 -7.21 -4.89 9.47
C ALA A 598 -8.15 -4.85 10.70
N ARG A 599 -9.24 -5.61 10.70
CA ARG A 599 -10.18 -5.74 11.82
C ARG A 599 -9.77 -6.78 12.86
N SER A 600 -9.00 -7.80 12.50
CA SER A 600 -8.39 -8.68 13.50
C SER A 600 -7.51 -7.88 14.46
N LEU A 601 -6.85 -6.84 13.99
CA LEU A 601 -6.07 -5.91 14.81
C LEU A 601 -6.94 -5.03 15.74
N LYS A 602 -8.15 -4.65 15.32
CA LYS A 602 -9.11 -3.94 16.20
C LYS A 602 -9.84 -4.87 17.17
N LYS A 603 -10.09 -6.13 16.79
CA LYS A 603 -10.72 -7.11 17.68
C LYS A 603 -9.79 -7.58 18.80
N GLU A 604 -8.50 -7.72 18.55
CA GLU A 604 -7.53 -8.04 19.63
C GLU A 604 -7.39 -6.89 20.63
N LYS A 605 -7.42 -5.61 20.19
CA LYS A 605 -7.48 -4.47 21.13
C LYS A 605 -8.82 -4.36 21.88
N ASN A 606 -9.92 -4.87 21.33
CA ASN A 606 -11.23 -4.83 22.00
C ASN A 606 -11.54 -6.07 22.84
N GLN A 607 -10.78 -7.16 22.76
CA GLN A 607 -10.95 -8.34 23.63
C GLN A 607 -10.24 -8.22 24.97
N THR A 608 -9.32 -7.27 25.14
CA THR A 608 -8.70 -6.95 26.44
C THR A 608 -9.49 -5.94 27.29
N ASN A 609 -10.61 -5.38 26.78
CA ASN A 609 -11.47 -4.44 27.48
C ASN A 609 -12.94 -4.88 27.55
N ALA A 610 -13.18 -6.14 27.88
CA ALA A 610 -14.55 -6.65 28.08
C ALA A 610 -14.97 -6.55 29.55
N ASP A 611 -14.84 -5.36 30.16
CA ASP A 611 -15.52 -5.02 31.43
C ASP A 611 -15.59 -3.49 31.61
N SER A 612 -16.22 -2.77 30.67
CA SER A 612 -16.65 -1.40 30.92
C SER A 612 -17.99 -1.14 30.25
N ASN A 613 -18.98 -0.74 31.05
CA ASN A 613 -20.33 -0.35 30.65
C ASN A 613 -20.30 0.58 29.43
N LEU A 614 -20.70 0.04 28.28
CA LEU A 614 -20.82 0.76 27.01
C LEU A 614 -21.85 1.87 27.14
N TYR A 615 -21.39 3.12 27.12
CA TYR A 615 -22.23 4.30 26.96
C TYR A 615 -22.68 4.35 25.49
N ASP A 616 -23.93 3.96 25.24
CA ASP A 616 -24.50 3.86 23.89
C ASP A 616 -24.97 5.24 23.41
N VAL A 617 -24.12 5.93 22.66
CA VAL A 617 -24.38 7.26 22.09
C VAL A 617 -25.61 7.26 21.16
N SER A 618 -26.03 6.10 20.62
CA SER A 618 -27.20 5.99 19.75
C SER A 618 -28.54 6.24 20.48
N LYS A 619 -28.56 6.03 21.79
CA LYS A 619 -29.77 6.18 22.65
C LYS A 619 -29.93 7.58 23.24
N VAL A 620 -29.01 8.50 23.02
CA VAL A 620 -29.09 9.85 23.59
C VAL A 620 -30.09 10.69 22.80
N ASN A 621 -31.18 11.12 23.47
CA ASN A 621 -32.21 11.93 22.87
C ASN A 621 -31.73 13.37 22.64
N TYR A 622 -31.99 13.93 21.47
CA TYR A 622 -31.53 15.24 20.98
C TYR A 622 -31.76 16.40 21.98
N HIS A 623 -32.89 16.40 22.70
CA HIS A 623 -33.20 17.44 23.68
C HIS A 623 -32.30 17.43 24.93
N ASN A 624 -31.54 16.35 25.15
CA ASN A 624 -30.68 16.17 26.31
C ASN A 624 -29.18 16.18 26.02
N ILE A 625 -28.76 16.28 24.74
CA ILE A 625 -27.36 16.20 24.34
C ILE A 625 -26.46 17.22 25.08
N GLY A 626 -26.96 18.46 25.24
CA GLY A 626 -26.20 19.50 25.96
C GLY A 626 -25.96 19.19 27.46
N LYS A 627 -26.89 18.46 28.09
CA LYS A 627 -26.75 18.02 29.50
C LYS A 627 -25.76 16.83 29.57
N GLU A 628 -25.83 15.91 28.63
CA GLU A 628 -24.91 14.77 28.57
C GLU A 628 -23.50 15.17 28.26
N ILE A 629 -23.26 16.13 27.35
CA ILE A 629 -21.92 16.70 27.09
C ILE A 629 -21.31 17.29 28.39
N LYS A 630 -22.10 18.09 29.15
CA LYS A 630 -21.61 18.65 30.42
C LYS A 630 -21.31 17.60 31.47
N LYS A 631 -22.06 16.50 31.49
CA LYS A 631 -21.84 15.38 32.40
C LYS A 631 -20.55 14.63 32.01
N LEU A 632 -20.35 14.34 30.73
CA LEU A 632 -19.13 13.71 30.23
C LEU A 632 -17.89 14.61 30.40
N GLU A 633 -17.99 15.93 30.21
CA GLU A 633 -16.92 16.88 30.50
C GLU A 633 -16.52 16.87 31.99
N LYS A 634 -17.48 16.67 32.88
CA LYS A 634 -17.21 16.58 34.33
C LYS A 634 -16.50 15.25 34.67
N LEU A 635 -16.93 14.15 34.06
CA LEU A 635 -16.31 12.85 34.23
C LEU A 635 -14.88 12.83 33.62
N MET A 636 -14.69 13.40 32.45
CA MET A 636 -13.38 13.55 31.80
C MET A 636 -12.40 14.32 32.73
N LYS A 637 -12.83 15.43 33.32
CA LYS A 637 -12.01 16.21 34.25
C LYS A 637 -11.72 15.47 35.55
N SER A 638 -12.66 14.65 36.04
CA SER A 638 -12.43 13.79 37.22
C SER A 638 -11.39 12.72 36.93
N SER A 639 -11.56 11.95 35.85
CA SER A 639 -10.61 10.91 35.46
C SER A 639 -9.21 11.48 35.19
N ALA A 640 -9.11 12.66 34.59
CA ALA A 640 -7.83 13.34 34.40
C ALA A 640 -7.16 13.76 35.75
N LYS A 641 -7.96 14.12 36.75
CA LYS A 641 -7.48 14.44 38.10
C LYS A 641 -6.97 13.21 38.83
N ASP A 642 -7.63 12.07 38.62
CA ASP A 642 -7.30 10.78 39.20
C ASP A 642 -6.16 10.07 38.40
N LEU A 643 -5.55 10.76 37.42
CA LEU A 643 -4.48 10.28 36.54
C LEU A 643 -4.89 9.09 35.66
N ASP A 644 -6.21 8.82 35.49
CA ASP A 644 -6.74 7.83 34.58
C ASP A 644 -6.92 8.46 33.18
N PHE A 645 -5.81 8.56 32.46
CA PHE A 645 -5.78 9.20 31.15
C PHE A 645 -6.50 8.40 30.07
N GLU A 646 -6.67 7.09 30.22
CA GLU A 646 -7.42 6.24 29.28
C GLU A 646 -8.92 6.52 29.37
N GLN A 647 -9.48 6.57 30.57
CA GLN A 647 -10.87 6.95 30.75
C GLN A 647 -11.14 8.42 30.38
N ALA A 648 -10.22 9.32 30.67
CA ALA A 648 -10.33 10.71 30.26
C ALA A 648 -10.35 10.85 28.71
N ALA A 649 -9.51 10.09 28.00
CA ALA A 649 -9.50 10.07 26.53
C ALA A 649 -10.82 9.49 25.97
N MET A 650 -11.34 8.41 26.55
CA MET A 650 -12.63 7.83 26.15
C MET A 650 -13.79 8.85 26.30
N TYR A 651 -13.85 9.58 27.42
CA TYR A 651 -14.88 10.62 27.60
C TYR A 651 -14.71 11.78 26.63
N ARG A 652 -13.49 12.17 26.28
CA ARG A 652 -13.20 13.19 25.26
C ARG A 652 -13.75 12.77 23.89
N ASP A 653 -13.54 11.53 23.51
CA ASP A 653 -13.94 11.02 22.21
C ASP A 653 -15.47 10.87 22.10
N LEU A 654 -16.16 10.46 23.20
CA LEU A 654 -17.60 10.48 23.31
C LEU A 654 -18.20 11.91 23.21
N ILE A 655 -17.54 12.89 23.83
CA ILE A 655 -17.95 14.32 23.73
C ILE A 655 -17.82 14.81 22.29
N LYS A 656 -16.76 14.42 21.60
CA LYS A 656 -16.54 14.77 20.20
C LYS A 656 -17.64 14.20 19.31
N GLU A 657 -17.98 12.93 19.47
CA GLU A 657 -19.04 12.24 18.72
C GLU A 657 -20.43 12.87 18.97
N LEU A 658 -20.75 13.25 20.21
CA LEU A 658 -21.97 13.96 20.52
C LEU A 658 -22.03 15.37 19.94
N LYS A 659 -20.90 16.10 19.89
CA LYS A 659 -20.81 17.43 19.27
C LYS A 659 -20.97 17.33 17.74
N GLU A 660 -20.40 16.34 17.11
CA GLU A 660 -20.57 16.06 15.67
C GLU A 660 -22.05 15.74 15.34
N LYS A 661 -22.71 14.93 16.15
CA LYS A 661 -24.18 14.69 16.01
C LYS A 661 -25.01 15.97 16.08
N VAL A 662 -24.62 16.95 16.88
CA VAL A 662 -25.31 18.26 16.97
C VAL A 662 -25.08 19.12 15.74
N LEU A 663 -23.88 19.02 15.11
CA LEU A 663 -23.54 19.78 13.91
C LEU A 663 -24.22 19.24 12.65
N ILE A 664 -24.35 17.91 12.54
CA ILE A 664 -24.98 17.24 11.40
C ILE A 664 -26.50 17.54 11.31
N ASN A 665 -27.17 17.87 12.41
CA ASN A 665 -28.62 18.18 12.44
C ASN A 665 -28.93 19.68 12.57
N LYS A 666 -27.96 20.57 12.43
CA LYS A 666 -28.15 22.02 12.30
C LYS A 666 -27.87 22.54 10.87
N ALA A 667 -27.51 21.65 9.94
CA ALA A 667 -27.32 21.97 8.53
C ALA A 667 -28.56 21.60 7.73
#